data_eab7d00c78ba13f7975a60da4b1a0777
#
_entry.id   eab7d00c78ba13f7975a60da4b1a0777
#
_cell.length_a   1.000
_cell.length_b   1.000
_cell.length_c   1.000
_cell.angle_alpha   90.00
_cell.angle_beta   90.00
_cell.angle_gamma   90.00
#
_symmetry.space_group_name_H-M   'P 1'
#
loop_
_entity.id
_entity.type
_entity.pdbx_description
1 polymer ?
#
loop_
_entity_poly.entity_id
_entity_poly.type
_entity_poly.pdbx_seq_one_letter_code
_entity_poly.pdbx_strand_id
1 'polypeptide(L)'
;MAEETLRESQKKVLEYRSGFMGISAVPGSGKTWTLSHLAAKLLLTVDLKPDQEILVVTFSNSAADNFTSRIGRIVREYGLLEGYGYRVRTLHSLAGDIIRERPELAGLGNDFRILDDSESDEILDDLCQDQLTSREAFFRQLLKDDLSAKQADKEMRPPDGGIPKLLKELAVSFIRSAKNEGLLPADLAQRLRTRPVTPLFQVLADLYTAYQDRLKLLGAVDFEDLIYFAWKCLRTDNELVAQLAHRWPFILEDEAQDSSKQQQDILRLITEKSGNWVRVGDPNQAIYQSFTTADPRLLKEFLSRPDVLSLDLPESGRSCQAIIDLANRLNHWVQTSHPNLDVRDSLSYPTIIPTGANDPQQNPATLPDSLSMISTTFSSEEELNFIVKEVKAWLNRHPEDTVAVLASLNSRVSDIANVFKVHKIDYVDVLMNVPRETQETIGSVVNLLKLIFYPLDQKVAARAIRVFYRHLRDDAALNSEVATALAWFNQLDRLEDFFYPNEEDTLTSFHDREEAAASLLADFRAAVLRWHQAVYLPFDQLMLVIAQDLPLEAFELATVHKASAYIKTQMDSHPEWSPLDFIGILTDIAKNERKFFSVTQTEDTFNPDLYKGKVILCTCHKAKGLEWDKVFLTSVNNYDFPSGADTDAFISEKWFIADRRNLQAEILAELASVISSDAPPAYPGIGKLEDRNKVIRDRLRLFYVGITRAKSSLTISYNTGRGSGKPALAYQALLEGSHHV
;
A
#
# COMPACT_ATOMS: atom_id res chain seq x y z
N MET A 1 -18.90 -22.75 -25.08
CA MET A 1 -19.52 -22.28 -23.81
C MET A 1 -19.01 -20.92 -23.33
N ALA A 2 -17.74 -20.53 -23.54
CA ALA A 2 -17.27 -19.21 -23.09
C ALA A 2 -17.85 -18.02 -23.89
N GLU A 3 -18.23 -18.18 -25.16
CA GLU A 3 -18.76 -17.09 -25.99
C GLU A 3 -20.20 -16.69 -25.66
N GLU A 4 -21.00 -17.58 -25.10
CA GLU A 4 -22.39 -17.28 -24.74
C GLU A 4 -22.54 -16.41 -23.48
N THR A 5 -21.47 -16.26 -22.70
CA THR A 5 -21.47 -15.50 -21.42
C THR A 5 -20.78 -14.13 -21.53
N LEU A 6 -20.25 -13.77 -22.70
CA LEU A 6 -19.51 -12.53 -22.94
C LEU A 6 -20.44 -11.37 -23.25
N ARG A 7 -20.16 -10.19 -22.66
CA ARG A 7 -20.79 -8.92 -23.03
C ARG A 7 -20.35 -8.49 -24.42
N GLU A 8 -21.19 -7.73 -25.13
CA GLU A 8 -20.89 -7.31 -26.49
C GLU A 8 -19.60 -6.48 -26.57
N SER A 9 -19.34 -5.62 -25.58
CA SER A 9 -18.09 -4.88 -25.52
C SER A 9 -16.87 -5.79 -25.32
N GLN A 10 -16.99 -6.84 -24.51
CA GLN A 10 -15.93 -7.83 -24.27
C GLN A 10 -15.65 -8.66 -25.53
N LYS A 11 -16.69 -9.05 -26.30
CA LYS A 11 -16.53 -9.77 -27.56
C LYS A 11 -15.67 -8.98 -28.54
N LYS A 12 -15.92 -7.66 -28.68
CA LYS A 12 -15.11 -6.78 -29.53
C LYS A 12 -13.63 -6.76 -29.13
N VAL A 13 -13.33 -6.73 -27.83
CA VAL A 13 -11.94 -6.81 -27.33
C VAL A 13 -11.31 -8.15 -27.73
N LEU A 14 -12.05 -9.25 -27.62
CA LEU A 14 -11.55 -10.57 -28.00
C LEU A 14 -11.35 -10.76 -29.51
N GLU A 15 -11.87 -9.86 -30.36
CA GLU A 15 -11.59 -9.86 -31.81
C GLU A 15 -10.18 -9.37 -32.15
N TYR A 16 -9.44 -8.83 -31.18
CA TYR A 16 -8.07 -8.35 -31.38
C TYR A 16 -7.15 -9.42 -31.96
N ARG A 17 -6.31 -9.00 -32.90
CA ARG A 17 -5.32 -9.86 -33.58
C ARG A 17 -3.91 -9.29 -33.52
N SER A 18 -3.77 -8.01 -33.76
CA SER A 18 -2.47 -7.31 -33.78
C SER A 18 -2.66 -5.80 -33.72
N GLY A 19 -1.59 -5.06 -33.52
CA GLY A 19 -1.56 -3.60 -33.49
C GLY A 19 -1.69 -3.03 -32.08
N PHE A 20 -1.98 -1.74 -32.01
CA PHE A 20 -2.20 -1.03 -30.74
C PHE A 20 -3.69 -0.96 -30.43
N MET A 21 -4.06 -1.38 -29.21
CA MET A 21 -5.45 -1.31 -28.74
C MET A 21 -5.50 -0.67 -27.35
N GLY A 22 -6.35 0.33 -27.18
CA GLY A 22 -6.63 0.98 -25.91
C GLY A 22 -8.06 0.70 -25.45
N ILE A 23 -8.24 0.39 -24.18
CA ILE A 23 -9.54 0.01 -23.62
C ILE A 23 -9.81 0.89 -22.39
N SER A 24 -10.85 1.73 -22.49
CA SER A 24 -11.40 2.47 -21.37
C SER A 24 -12.49 1.65 -20.69
N ALA A 25 -12.33 1.36 -19.41
CA ALA A 25 -13.18 0.40 -18.73
C ALA A 25 -13.71 0.97 -17.40
N VAL A 26 -15.00 0.79 -17.14
CA VAL A 26 -15.63 1.23 -15.88
C VAL A 26 -15.38 0.23 -14.73
N PRO A 27 -15.59 0.63 -13.46
CA PRO A 27 -15.55 -0.29 -12.32
C PRO A 27 -16.55 -1.45 -12.51
N GLY A 28 -16.10 -2.69 -12.26
CA GLY A 28 -16.95 -3.88 -12.40
C GLY A 28 -17.24 -4.34 -13.84
N SER A 29 -16.55 -3.77 -14.84
CA SER A 29 -16.69 -4.20 -16.24
C SER A 29 -16.01 -5.52 -16.58
N GLY A 30 -15.24 -6.09 -15.65
CA GLY A 30 -14.51 -7.33 -15.88
C GLY A 30 -13.21 -7.16 -16.66
N LYS A 31 -12.50 -6.03 -16.50
CA LYS A 31 -11.18 -5.75 -17.12
C LYS A 31 -10.24 -6.95 -17.09
N THR A 32 -9.88 -7.37 -15.89
CA THR A 32 -8.93 -8.48 -15.65
C THR A 32 -9.41 -9.80 -16.25
N TRP A 33 -10.73 -10.03 -16.19
CA TRP A 33 -11.35 -11.21 -16.79
C TRP A 33 -11.21 -11.18 -18.32
N THR A 34 -11.56 -10.06 -18.95
CA THR A 34 -11.50 -9.87 -20.41
C THR A 34 -10.05 -10.01 -20.92
N LEU A 35 -9.10 -9.39 -20.20
CA LEU A 35 -7.68 -9.44 -20.58
C LEU A 35 -7.09 -10.87 -20.43
N SER A 36 -7.52 -11.63 -19.39
CA SER A 36 -7.12 -13.03 -19.23
C SER A 36 -7.63 -13.92 -20.37
N HIS A 37 -8.87 -13.69 -20.81
CA HIS A 37 -9.45 -14.42 -21.96
C HIS A 37 -8.78 -14.01 -23.27
N LEU A 38 -8.41 -12.74 -23.43
CA LEU A 38 -7.63 -12.29 -24.58
C LEU A 38 -6.26 -12.96 -24.63
N ALA A 39 -5.55 -13.02 -23.50
CA ALA A 39 -4.26 -13.70 -23.40
C ALA A 39 -4.37 -15.19 -23.79
N ALA A 40 -5.36 -15.90 -23.24
CA ALA A 40 -5.62 -17.30 -23.58
C ALA A 40 -6.00 -17.50 -25.05
N LYS A 41 -6.81 -16.59 -25.60
CA LYS A 41 -7.19 -16.64 -27.04
C LYS A 41 -6.00 -16.41 -27.94
N LEU A 42 -5.11 -15.47 -27.63
CA LEU A 42 -3.88 -15.23 -28.37
C LEU A 42 -2.98 -16.48 -28.34
N LEU A 43 -2.82 -17.15 -27.20
CA LEU A 43 -2.08 -18.42 -27.08
C LEU A 43 -2.62 -19.52 -27.99
N LEU A 44 -3.95 -19.55 -28.20
CA LEU A 44 -4.61 -20.55 -29.05
C LEU A 44 -4.55 -20.22 -30.56
N THR A 45 -4.44 -18.95 -30.91
CA THR A 45 -4.63 -18.47 -32.29
C THR A 45 -3.37 -17.95 -32.97
N VAL A 46 -2.35 -17.58 -32.18
CA VAL A 46 -1.07 -17.08 -32.67
C VAL A 46 -0.04 -18.23 -32.65
N ASP A 47 0.69 -18.38 -33.73
CA ASP A 47 1.80 -19.35 -33.81
C ASP A 47 3.04 -18.75 -33.14
N LEU A 48 3.12 -18.91 -31.81
CA LEU A 48 4.28 -18.47 -31.02
C LEU A 48 5.43 -19.46 -31.16
N LYS A 49 6.64 -18.95 -31.35
CA LYS A 49 7.86 -19.77 -31.32
C LYS A 49 8.11 -20.26 -29.88
N PRO A 50 8.91 -21.33 -29.68
CA PRO A 50 9.18 -21.89 -28.35
C PRO A 50 9.83 -20.92 -27.36
N ASP A 51 10.51 -19.88 -27.83
CA ASP A 51 11.18 -18.83 -27.06
C ASP A 51 10.34 -17.54 -26.94
N GLN A 52 9.11 -17.56 -27.42
CA GLN A 52 8.17 -16.43 -27.38
C GLN A 52 7.08 -16.64 -26.32
N GLU A 53 6.71 -15.56 -25.67
CA GLU A 53 5.66 -15.52 -24.64
C GLU A 53 4.76 -14.28 -24.82
N ILE A 54 3.51 -14.38 -24.45
CA ILE A 54 2.64 -13.22 -24.26
C ILE A 54 2.96 -12.63 -22.89
N LEU A 55 3.39 -11.36 -22.85
CA LEU A 55 3.64 -10.67 -21.59
C LEU A 55 2.37 -9.95 -21.10
N VAL A 56 1.93 -10.29 -19.89
CA VAL A 56 0.88 -9.56 -19.16
C VAL A 56 1.55 -8.72 -18.09
N VAL A 57 1.33 -7.41 -18.11
CA VAL A 57 1.88 -6.46 -17.15
C VAL A 57 0.76 -5.89 -16.30
N THR A 58 0.96 -5.90 -14.99
CA THR A 58 0.00 -5.38 -14.01
C THR A 58 0.70 -4.55 -12.95
N PHE A 59 -0.10 -3.87 -12.10
CA PHE A 59 0.45 -2.96 -11.10
C PHE A 59 0.95 -3.68 -9.84
N SER A 60 0.29 -4.77 -9.41
CA SER A 60 0.57 -5.43 -8.14
C SER A 60 0.87 -6.92 -8.27
N ASN A 61 1.58 -7.48 -7.28
CA ASN A 61 1.92 -8.91 -7.26
C ASN A 61 0.67 -9.80 -7.16
N SER A 62 -0.33 -9.40 -6.37
CA SER A 62 -1.56 -10.20 -6.27
C SER A 62 -2.38 -10.17 -7.56
N ALA A 63 -2.40 -9.04 -8.27
CA ALA A 63 -2.98 -9.02 -9.60
C ALA A 63 -2.22 -9.96 -10.55
N ALA A 64 -0.89 -10.02 -10.46
CA ALA A 64 -0.08 -10.95 -11.25
C ALA A 64 -0.41 -12.42 -10.93
N ASP A 65 -0.56 -12.77 -9.65
CA ASP A 65 -0.94 -14.11 -9.21
C ASP A 65 -2.36 -14.47 -9.66
N ASN A 66 -3.31 -13.52 -9.56
CA ASN A 66 -4.68 -13.69 -10.04
C ASN A 66 -4.74 -13.90 -11.55
N PHE A 67 -3.96 -13.13 -12.33
CA PHE A 67 -3.85 -13.33 -13.77
C PHE A 67 -3.27 -14.69 -14.11
N THR A 68 -2.15 -15.07 -13.46
CA THR A 68 -1.47 -16.35 -13.68
C THR A 68 -2.42 -17.50 -13.43
N SER A 69 -3.11 -17.51 -12.28
CA SER A 69 -4.07 -18.56 -11.91
C SER A 69 -5.26 -18.62 -12.87
N ARG A 70 -5.78 -17.46 -13.31
CA ARG A 70 -6.93 -17.39 -14.21
C ARG A 70 -6.58 -17.82 -15.62
N ILE A 71 -5.47 -17.32 -16.18
CA ILE A 71 -4.99 -17.74 -17.50
C ILE A 71 -4.70 -19.25 -17.47
N GLY A 72 -3.98 -19.74 -16.43
CA GLY A 72 -3.66 -21.15 -16.27
C GLY A 72 -4.91 -22.05 -16.25
N ARG A 73 -5.99 -21.61 -15.57
CA ARG A 73 -7.27 -22.34 -15.60
C ARG A 73 -7.88 -22.38 -16.99
N ILE A 74 -7.93 -21.21 -17.67
CA ILE A 74 -8.52 -21.13 -19.02
C ILE A 74 -7.74 -22.00 -20.00
N VAL A 75 -6.41 -21.90 -20.02
CA VAL A 75 -5.59 -22.69 -21.01
C VAL A 75 -5.69 -24.17 -20.77
N ARG A 76 -5.82 -24.63 -19.48
CA ARG A 76 -6.07 -26.04 -19.16
C ARG A 76 -7.41 -26.56 -19.74
N GLU A 77 -8.46 -25.74 -19.70
CA GLU A 77 -9.76 -26.09 -20.30
C GLU A 77 -9.64 -26.36 -21.82
N TYR A 78 -8.66 -25.75 -22.48
CA TYR A 78 -8.33 -25.97 -23.90
C TYR A 78 -7.22 -27.00 -24.13
N GLY A 79 -6.79 -27.72 -23.10
CA GLY A 79 -5.78 -28.78 -23.21
C GLY A 79 -4.33 -28.28 -23.36
N LEU A 80 -4.05 -27.03 -23.09
CA LEU A 80 -2.71 -26.45 -23.10
C LEU A 80 -2.01 -26.59 -21.74
N LEU A 81 -0.67 -26.55 -21.76
CA LEU A 81 0.13 -26.58 -20.53
C LEU A 81 0.07 -25.24 -19.80
N GLU A 82 -0.24 -25.30 -18.52
CA GLU A 82 -0.19 -24.14 -17.64
C GLU A 82 1.25 -23.61 -17.48
N GLY A 83 1.41 -22.28 -17.50
CA GLY A 83 2.72 -21.64 -17.35
C GLY A 83 3.59 -21.62 -18.62
N TYR A 84 3.09 -22.12 -19.76
CA TYR A 84 3.81 -22.12 -21.02
C TYR A 84 3.22 -21.12 -22.01
N GLY A 85 4.09 -20.34 -22.69
CA GLY A 85 3.73 -19.37 -23.74
C GLY A 85 3.21 -18.03 -23.20
N TYR A 86 3.12 -17.83 -21.89
CA TYR A 86 2.78 -16.55 -21.30
C TYR A 86 3.59 -16.27 -20.03
N ARG A 87 3.76 -15.00 -19.73
CA ARG A 87 4.43 -14.50 -18.53
C ARG A 87 3.64 -13.33 -17.93
N VAL A 88 3.40 -13.39 -16.63
CA VAL A 88 2.77 -12.29 -15.90
C VAL A 88 3.80 -11.63 -15.01
N ARG A 89 3.89 -10.29 -15.05
CA ARG A 89 4.86 -9.50 -14.29
C ARG A 89 4.23 -8.21 -13.78
N THR A 90 4.70 -7.72 -12.63
CA THR A 90 4.56 -6.32 -12.29
C THR A 90 5.59 -5.50 -13.07
N LEU A 91 5.35 -4.19 -13.25
CA LEU A 91 6.31 -3.30 -13.93
C LEU A 91 7.69 -3.30 -13.25
N HIS A 92 7.75 -3.33 -11.91
CA HIS A 92 9.00 -3.40 -11.17
C HIS A 92 9.71 -4.74 -11.36
N SER A 93 8.97 -5.86 -11.35
CA SER A 93 9.56 -7.18 -11.63
C SER A 93 10.08 -7.26 -13.06
N LEU A 94 9.36 -6.71 -14.04
CA LEU A 94 9.80 -6.61 -15.43
C LEU A 94 11.08 -5.76 -15.56
N ALA A 95 11.13 -4.62 -14.86
CA ALA A 95 12.33 -3.78 -14.84
C ALA A 95 13.54 -4.52 -14.26
N GLY A 96 13.34 -5.25 -13.17
CA GLY A 96 14.38 -6.12 -12.60
C GLY A 96 14.84 -7.21 -13.56
N ASP A 97 13.92 -7.85 -14.29
CA ASP A 97 14.27 -8.85 -15.33
C ASP A 97 15.10 -8.21 -16.45
N ILE A 98 14.75 -7.01 -16.93
CA ILE A 98 15.49 -6.26 -17.96
C ILE A 98 16.90 -5.91 -17.49
N ILE A 99 17.08 -5.43 -16.25
CA ILE A 99 18.41 -5.09 -15.72
C ILE A 99 19.30 -6.34 -15.64
N ARG A 100 18.74 -7.48 -15.20
CA ARG A 100 19.50 -8.73 -15.09
C ARG A 100 20.01 -9.27 -16.43
N GLU A 101 19.41 -8.88 -17.55
CA GLU A 101 19.93 -9.23 -18.89
C GLU A 101 21.22 -8.46 -19.22
N ARG A 102 21.39 -7.22 -18.69
CA ARG A 102 22.52 -6.32 -18.96
C ARG A 102 22.86 -5.45 -17.73
N PRO A 103 23.25 -6.05 -16.59
CA PRO A 103 23.49 -5.30 -15.35
C PRO A 103 24.64 -4.30 -15.49
N GLU A 104 25.60 -4.56 -16.36
CA GLU A 104 26.73 -3.67 -16.65
C GLU A 104 26.30 -2.32 -17.24
N LEU A 105 25.19 -2.26 -18.00
CA LEU A 105 24.65 -1.02 -18.54
C LEU A 105 24.03 -0.13 -17.44
N ALA A 106 23.56 -0.75 -16.38
CA ALA A 106 23.09 -0.07 -15.18
C ALA A 106 24.24 0.34 -14.24
N GLY A 107 25.44 -0.22 -14.44
CA GLY A 107 26.58 -0.08 -13.54
C GLY A 107 26.42 -0.90 -12.25
N LEU A 108 25.68 -1.99 -12.32
CA LEU A 108 25.37 -2.89 -11.21
C LEU A 108 26.10 -4.23 -11.34
N GLY A 109 26.34 -4.89 -10.21
CA GLY A 109 26.76 -6.30 -10.20
C GLY A 109 25.57 -7.24 -10.47
N ASN A 110 25.88 -8.52 -10.73
CA ASN A 110 24.82 -9.52 -10.96
C ASN A 110 23.93 -9.75 -9.73
N ASP A 111 24.48 -9.53 -8.53
CA ASP A 111 23.81 -9.78 -7.23
C ASP A 111 23.37 -8.49 -6.55
N PHE A 112 22.97 -7.47 -7.31
CA PHE A 112 22.48 -6.22 -6.72
C PHE A 112 21.25 -6.47 -5.84
N ARG A 113 21.18 -5.76 -4.71
CA ARG A 113 20.08 -5.83 -3.76
C ARG A 113 19.02 -4.81 -4.10
N ILE A 114 17.76 -5.17 -3.91
CA ILE A 114 16.61 -4.24 -4.02
C ILE A 114 16.18 -3.90 -2.59
N LEU A 115 16.22 -2.63 -2.25
CA LEU A 115 15.71 -2.15 -0.97
C LEU A 115 14.19 -2.02 -1.02
N ASP A 116 13.54 -2.37 0.07
CA ASP A 116 12.12 -2.07 0.25
C ASP A 116 11.90 -0.61 0.71
N ASP A 117 10.62 -0.21 0.77
CA ASP A 117 10.27 1.16 1.19
C ASP A 117 10.73 1.47 2.63
N SER A 118 10.75 0.47 3.53
CA SER A 118 11.15 0.66 4.93
C SER A 118 12.64 0.92 5.05
N GLU A 119 13.46 0.14 4.33
CA GLU A 119 14.91 0.30 4.29
C GLU A 119 15.31 1.64 3.64
N SER A 120 14.62 2.01 2.56
CA SER A 120 14.82 3.31 1.89
C SER A 120 14.43 4.48 2.80
N ASP A 121 13.35 4.34 3.55
CA ASP A 121 12.85 5.32 4.52
C ASP A 121 13.83 5.53 5.68
N GLU A 122 14.45 4.47 6.19
CA GLU A 122 15.47 4.54 7.27
C GLU A 122 16.71 5.33 6.82
N ILE A 123 17.22 5.04 5.61
CA ILE A 123 18.34 5.79 5.04
C ILE A 123 17.99 7.30 4.91
N LEU A 124 16.79 7.59 4.45
CA LEU A 124 16.35 8.98 4.29
C LEU A 124 16.14 9.68 5.64
N ASP A 125 15.66 8.98 6.67
CA ASP A 125 15.50 9.53 8.02
C ASP A 125 16.85 9.95 8.60
N ASP A 126 17.87 9.10 8.50
CA ASP A 126 19.23 9.40 8.95
C ASP A 126 19.80 10.63 8.23
N LEU A 127 19.72 10.65 6.90
CA LEU A 127 20.22 11.76 6.08
C LEU A 127 19.47 13.07 6.34
N CYS A 128 18.15 13.02 6.54
CA CYS A 128 17.36 14.18 6.90
C CYS A 128 17.76 14.73 8.28
N GLN A 129 18.02 13.84 9.25
CA GLN A 129 18.47 14.23 10.59
C GLN A 129 19.81 14.96 10.55
N ASP A 130 20.76 14.47 9.75
CA ASP A 130 22.07 15.13 9.54
C ASP A 130 21.91 16.54 8.95
N GLN A 131 21.04 16.69 7.95
CA GLN A 131 20.74 18.00 7.35
C GLN A 131 20.07 18.96 8.34
N LEU A 132 19.12 18.47 9.14
CA LEU A 132 18.45 19.27 10.16
C LEU A 132 19.43 19.77 11.22
N THR A 133 20.33 18.91 11.67
CA THR A 133 21.34 19.26 12.68
C THR A 133 22.37 20.27 12.14
N SER A 134 22.86 20.04 10.91
CA SER A 134 23.90 20.90 10.31
C SER A 134 23.37 22.25 9.84
N ARG A 135 22.07 22.37 9.54
CA ARG A 135 21.44 23.56 8.94
C ARG A 135 20.23 24.06 9.75
N GLU A 136 20.21 23.87 11.07
CA GLU A 136 19.08 24.21 11.94
C GLU A 136 18.58 25.64 11.75
N ALA A 137 19.50 26.62 11.68
CA ALA A 137 19.16 28.03 11.50
C ALA A 137 18.37 28.29 10.20
N PHE A 138 18.72 27.58 9.12
CA PHE A 138 18.00 27.67 7.85
C PHE A 138 16.57 27.12 7.96
N PHE A 139 16.40 25.97 8.58
CA PHE A 139 15.07 25.37 8.73
C PHE A 139 14.16 26.18 9.66
N ARG A 140 14.72 26.82 10.69
CA ARG A 140 13.99 27.75 11.55
C ARG A 140 13.42 28.97 10.78
N GLN A 141 14.10 29.43 9.74
CA GLN A 141 13.62 30.54 8.89
C GLN A 141 12.42 30.16 8.00
N LEU A 142 12.14 28.87 7.82
CA LEU A 142 10.95 28.42 7.09
C LEU A 142 9.68 28.49 7.94
N LEU A 143 9.82 28.57 9.28
CA LEU A 143 8.70 28.67 10.21
C LEU A 143 8.08 30.06 10.16
N LYS A 144 6.83 30.14 10.56
CA LYS A 144 6.14 31.43 10.73
C LYS A 144 6.75 32.25 11.84
N ASP A 145 6.80 33.56 11.63
CA ASP A 145 7.33 34.54 12.59
C ASP A 145 6.49 34.66 13.88
N ASP A 146 5.18 34.34 13.82
CA ASP A 146 4.24 34.46 14.92
C ASP A 146 4.21 33.24 15.86
N LEU A 147 5.04 32.23 15.60
CA LEU A 147 5.17 31.07 16.50
C LEU A 147 5.91 31.45 17.78
N SER A 148 5.38 31.02 18.93
CA SER A 148 6.15 31.11 20.18
C SER A 148 7.39 30.23 20.11
N ALA A 149 8.45 30.57 20.86
CA ALA A 149 9.70 29.78 20.89
C ALA A 149 9.43 28.30 21.20
N LYS A 150 8.52 28.00 22.14
CA LYS A 150 8.13 26.62 22.49
C LYS A 150 7.46 25.88 21.32
N GLN A 151 6.66 26.58 20.53
CA GLN A 151 6.01 25.98 19.35
C GLN A 151 7.04 25.76 18.24
N ALA A 152 7.90 26.75 17.99
CA ALA A 152 8.98 26.61 17.00
C ALA A 152 9.92 25.44 17.36
N ASP A 153 10.32 25.31 18.63
CA ASP A 153 11.14 24.18 19.09
C ASP A 153 10.43 22.84 18.96
N LYS A 154 9.11 22.79 19.18
CA LYS A 154 8.31 21.57 18.98
C LYS A 154 8.30 21.17 17.50
N GLU A 155 8.07 22.12 16.59
CA GLU A 155 8.04 21.83 15.15
C GLU A 155 9.41 21.44 14.58
N MET A 156 10.50 21.87 15.24
CA MET A 156 11.87 21.49 14.87
C MET A 156 12.34 20.17 15.45
N ARG A 157 11.65 19.62 16.46
CA ARG A 157 12.13 18.46 17.23
C ARG A 157 11.97 17.14 16.45
N PRO A 158 13.05 16.41 16.13
CA PRO A 158 12.96 15.07 15.58
C PRO A 158 12.44 14.05 16.62
N PRO A 159 11.81 12.94 16.18
CA PRO A 159 11.30 12.71 14.83
C PRO A 159 9.91 13.32 14.59
N ASP A 160 9.25 13.83 15.62
CA ASP A 160 7.81 14.12 15.62
C ASP A 160 7.42 15.53 15.20
N GLY A 161 8.38 16.44 15.10
CA GLY A 161 8.13 17.82 14.66
C GLY A 161 7.69 17.92 13.22
N GLY A 162 7.03 19.03 12.89
CA GLY A 162 6.53 19.27 11.54
C GLY A 162 7.64 19.43 10.50
N ILE A 163 8.77 20.06 10.83
CA ILE A 163 9.90 20.25 9.93
C ILE A 163 10.60 18.93 9.57
N PRO A 164 10.96 18.03 10.52
CA PRO A 164 11.52 16.72 10.18
C PRO A 164 10.65 15.93 9.21
N LYS A 165 9.35 15.81 9.51
CA LYS A 165 8.39 15.12 8.65
C LYS A 165 8.28 15.77 7.26
N LEU A 166 8.21 17.09 7.22
CA LEU A 166 8.15 17.82 5.96
C LEU A 166 9.42 17.63 5.13
N LEU A 167 10.61 17.71 5.73
CA LEU A 167 11.87 17.49 5.01
C LEU A 167 11.94 16.10 4.38
N LYS A 168 11.51 15.06 5.11
CA LYS A 168 11.40 13.70 4.56
C LYS A 168 10.39 13.64 3.40
N GLU A 169 9.19 14.21 3.57
CA GLU A 169 8.17 14.28 2.50
C GLU A 169 8.75 14.97 1.23
N LEU A 170 9.48 16.07 1.40
CA LEU A 170 10.12 16.80 0.32
C LEU A 170 11.24 15.98 -0.34
N ALA A 171 12.09 15.32 0.45
CA ALA A 171 13.20 14.51 -0.07
C ALA A 171 12.67 13.32 -0.90
N VAL A 172 11.70 12.56 -0.38
CA VAL A 172 11.06 11.46 -1.11
C VAL A 172 10.46 11.95 -2.42
N SER A 173 9.69 13.05 -2.38
CA SER A 173 9.02 13.60 -3.56
C SER A 173 10.02 14.12 -4.60
N PHE A 174 11.08 14.80 -4.15
CA PHE A 174 12.14 15.34 -5.00
C PHE A 174 12.92 14.22 -5.70
N ILE A 175 13.42 13.24 -4.93
CA ILE A 175 14.22 12.12 -5.44
C ILE A 175 13.41 11.32 -6.46
N ARG A 176 12.18 10.96 -6.11
CA ARG A 176 11.26 10.23 -7.00
C ARG A 176 11.02 10.99 -8.30
N SER A 177 10.73 12.30 -8.21
CA SER A 177 10.47 13.12 -9.38
C SER A 177 11.72 13.29 -10.25
N ALA A 178 12.90 13.50 -9.65
CA ALA A 178 14.17 13.59 -10.38
C ALA A 178 14.49 12.27 -11.13
N LYS A 179 14.34 11.12 -10.48
CA LYS A 179 14.53 9.81 -11.09
C LYS A 179 13.54 9.58 -12.23
N ASN A 180 12.26 9.90 -12.06
CA ASN A 180 11.24 9.75 -13.10
C ASN A 180 11.47 10.65 -14.32
N GLU A 181 12.14 11.80 -14.15
CA GLU A 181 12.59 12.65 -15.27
C GLU A 181 13.96 12.24 -15.82
N GLY A 182 14.52 11.13 -15.37
CA GLY A 182 15.78 10.59 -15.87
C GLY A 182 17.02 11.33 -15.38
N LEU A 183 16.95 12.03 -14.25
CA LEU A 183 18.05 12.78 -13.67
C LEU A 183 18.67 12.05 -12.49
N LEU A 184 19.91 11.62 -12.64
CA LEU A 184 20.77 11.22 -11.52
C LEU A 184 21.46 12.46 -10.89
N PRO A 185 22.02 12.33 -9.66
CA PRO A 185 22.70 13.44 -9.00
C PRO A 185 23.78 14.12 -9.85
N ALA A 186 24.53 13.37 -10.65
CA ALA A 186 25.56 13.93 -11.54
C ALA A 186 24.96 14.81 -12.66
N ASP A 187 23.84 14.38 -13.25
CA ASP A 187 23.13 15.14 -14.28
C ASP A 187 22.53 16.42 -13.69
N LEU A 188 21.95 16.30 -12.49
CA LEU A 188 21.43 17.44 -11.75
C LEU A 188 22.53 18.44 -11.41
N ALA A 189 23.65 17.99 -10.84
CA ALA A 189 24.80 18.83 -10.51
C ALA A 189 25.36 19.57 -11.74
N GLN A 190 25.37 18.93 -12.91
CA GLN A 190 25.79 19.58 -14.16
C GLN A 190 24.85 20.74 -14.55
N ARG A 191 23.54 20.55 -14.43
CA ARG A 191 22.53 21.59 -14.72
C ARG A 191 22.58 22.75 -13.75
N LEU A 192 22.82 22.48 -12.47
CA LEU A 192 22.93 23.50 -11.41
C LEU A 192 24.12 24.43 -11.56
N ARG A 193 25.14 24.07 -12.33
CA ARG A 193 26.28 24.99 -12.61
C ARG A 193 25.86 26.25 -13.38
N THR A 194 24.79 26.18 -14.13
CA THR A 194 24.32 27.26 -15.00
C THR A 194 23.02 27.91 -14.54
N ARG A 195 22.42 27.39 -13.47
CA ARG A 195 21.11 27.86 -12.98
C ARG A 195 21.14 28.08 -11.46
N PRO A 196 20.83 29.31 -11.01
CA PRO A 196 20.63 29.56 -9.60
C PRO A 196 19.36 28.82 -9.12
N VAL A 197 19.44 28.22 -7.93
CA VAL A 197 18.32 27.53 -7.27
C VAL A 197 18.17 28.04 -5.84
N THR A 198 16.99 27.76 -5.26
CA THR A 198 16.73 28.13 -3.87
C THR A 198 17.60 27.31 -2.90
N PRO A 199 17.90 27.83 -1.70
CA PRO A 199 18.64 27.09 -0.69
C PRO A 199 18.00 25.76 -0.32
N LEU A 200 16.66 25.69 -0.29
CA LEU A 200 15.93 24.45 -0.01
C LEU A 200 16.13 23.41 -1.12
N PHE A 201 16.11 23.85 -2.38
CA PHE A 201 16.42 22.98 -3.52
C PHE A 201 17.83 22.39 -3.41
N GLN A 202 18.82 23.24 -3.05
CA GLN A 202 20.20 22.77 -2.87
C GLN A 202 20.30 21.70 -1.76
N VAL A 203 19.59 21.89 -0.63
CA VAL A 203 19.53 20.88 0.44
C VAL A 203 18.99 19.56 -0.08
N LEU A 204 17.93 19.57 -0.90
CA LEU A 204 17.34 18.36 -1.47
C LEU A 204 18.23 17.71 -2.53
N ALA A 205 18.98 18.51 -3.32
CA ALA A 205 19.98 17.99 -4.24
C ALA A 205 21.15 17.30 -3.51
N ASP A 206 21.60 17.90 -2.39
CA ASP A 206 22.63 17.32 -1.52
C ASP A 206 22.15 16.02 -0.88
N LEU A 207 20.88 15.98 -0.39
CA LEU A 207 20.24 14.77 0.13
C LEU A 207 20.14 13.66 -0.93
N TYR A 208 19.75 14.02 -2.14
CA TYR A 208 19.65 13.05 -3.23
C TYR A 208 21.03 12.46 -3.57
N THR A 209 22.07 13.27 -3.59
CA THR A 209 23.44 12.81 -3.80
C THR A 209 23.87 11.84 -2.70
N ALA A 210 23.68 12.21 -1.43
CA ALA A 210 24.03 11.37 -0.29
C ALA A 210 23.24 10.05 -0.26
N TYR A 211 21.95 10.09 -0.63
CA TYR A 211 21.10 8.91 -0.75
C TYR A 211 21.60 7.93 -1.82
N GLN A 212 21.90 8.42 -3.03
CA GLN A 212 22.44 7.56 -4.09
C GLN A 212 23.82 7.01 -3.75
N ASP A 213 24.68 7.79 -3.08
CA ASP A 213 25.99 7.31 -2.63
C ASP A 213 25.83 6.20 -1.57
N ARG A 214 24.84 6.32 -0.66
CA ARG A 214 24.53 5.26 0.32
C ARG A 214 24.04 3.99 -0.35
N LEU A 215 23.12 4.09 -1.32
CA LEU A 215 22.65 2.93 -2.11
C LEU A 215 23.83 2.26 -2.82
N LYS A 216 24.71 3.02 -3.45
CA LYS A 216 25.89 2.51 -4.14
C LYS A 216 26.87 1.78 -3.20
N LEU A 217 27.09 2.30 -1.99
CA LEU A 217 27.92 1.64 -0.97
C LEU A 217 27.33 0.31 -0.53
N LEU A 218 25.99 0.21 -0.46
CA LEU A 218 25.29 -1.03 -0.12
C LEU A 218 25.17 -2.00 -1.29
N GLY A 219 25.61 -1.65 -2.49
CA GLY A 219 25.38 -2.43 -3.72
C GLY A 219 23.88 -2.61 -4.02
N ALA A 220 23.09 -1.62 -3.67
CA ALA A 220 21.63 -1.70 -3.68
C ALA A 220 20.99 -0.66 -4.60
N VAL A 221 19.73 -0.90 -4.96
CA VAL A 221 18.85 -0.01 -5.72
C VAL A 221 17.48 0.03 -5.04
N ASP A 222 16.78 1.16 -5.14
CA ASP A 222 15.37 1.27 -4.75
C ASP A 222 14.42 0.95 -5.93
N PHE A 223 13.11 0.99 -5.70
CA PHE A 223 12.12 0.69 -6.72
C PHE A 223 12.14 1.71 -7.88
N GLU A 224 12.40 2.98 -7.62
CA GLU A 224 12.52 4.01 -8.66
C GLU A 224 13.80 3.80 -9.49
N ASP A 225 14.89 3.35 -8.88
CA ASP A 225 16.12 3.00 -9.59
C ASP A 225 15.91 1.82 -10.54
N LEU A 226 15.11 0.81 -10.17
CA LEU A 226 14.78 -0.29 -11.07
C LEU A 226 14.14 0.22 -12.37
N ILE A 227 13.15 1.11 -12.26
CA ILE A 227 12.48 1.68 -13.43
C ILE A 227 13.46 2.53 -14.24
N TYR A 228 14.23 3.39 -13.58
CA TYR A 228 15.22 4.24 -14.24
C TYR A 228 16.29 3.43 -15.00
N PHE A 229 16.90 2.44 -14.35
CA PHE A 229 17.94 1.65 -14.97
C PHE A 229 17.43 0.76 -16.10
N ALA A 230 16.25 0.16 -15.96
CA ALA A 230 15.63 -0.59 -17.05
C ALA A 230 15.36 0.32 -18.27
N TRP A 231 14.79 1.49 -18.04
CA TRP A 231 14.58 2.50 -19.10
C TRP A 231 15.89 2.92 -19.76
N LYS A 232 16.95 3.14 -18.98
CA LYS A 232 18.28 3.48 -19.48
C LYS A 232 18.89 2.34 -20.32
N CYS A 233 18.81 1.10 -19.87
CA CYS A 233 19.29 -0.06 -20.62
C CYS A 233 18.62 -0.15 -21.99
N LEU A 234 17.29 -0.02 -22.05
CA LEU A 234 16.54 -0.07 -23.30
C LEU A 234 16.86 1.10 -24.26
N ARG A 235 17.18 2.27 -23.74
CA ARG A 235 17.58 3.40 -24.58
C ARG A 235 19.00 3.32 -25.12
N THR A 236 19.87 2.59 -24.45
CA THR A 236 21.29 2.49 -24.82
C THR A 236 21.62 1.22 -25.64
N ASP A 237 20.80 0.16 -25.52
CA ASP A 237 21.01 -1.12 -26.18
C ASP A 237 19.81 -1.52 -27.06
N ASN A 238 19.93 -1.22 -28.37
CA ASN A 238 18.91 -1.60 -29.36
C ASN A 238 18.83 -3.12 -29.59
N GLU A 239 19.91 -3.89 -29.32
CA GLU A 239 19.90 -5.34 -29.43
C GLU A 239 19.05 -5.95 -28.31
N LEU A 240 19.20 -5.46 -27.08
CA LEU A 240 18.33 -5.84 -25.96
C LEU A 240 16.86 -5.57 -26.28
N VAL A 241 16.54 -4.40 -26.83
CA VAL A 241 15.15 -4.07 -27.23
C VAL A 241 14.64 -5.08 -28.26
N ALA A 242 15.46 -5.43 -29.28
CA ALA A 242 15.08 -6.39 -30.31
C ALA A 242 14.88 -7.81 -29.73
N GLN A 243 15.72 -8.23 -28.81
CA GLN A 243 15.60 -9.53 -28.11
C GLN A 243 14.31 -9.59 -27.27
N LEU A 244 14.00 -8.54 -26.51
CA LEU A 244 12.80 -8.49 -25.69
C LEU A 244 11.52 -8.39 -26.55
N ALA A 245 11.54 -7.62 -27.64
CA ALA A 245 10.44 -7.53 -28.58
C ALA A 245 10.20 -8.88 -29.32
N HIS A 246 11.26 -9.66 -29.57
CA HIS A 246 11.13 -11.00 -30.09
C HIS A 246 10.54 -11.97 -29.06
N ARG A 247 11.03 -11.91 -27.82
CA ARG A 247 10.55 -12.75 -26.70
C ARG A 247 9.09 -12.45 -26.37
N TRP A 248 8.70 -11.18 -26.38
CA TRP A 248 7.35 -10.72 -26.05
C TRP A 248 6.68 -10.04 -27.26
N PRO A 249 6.22 -10.81 -28.25
CA PRO A 249 5.56 -10.26 -29.43
C PRO A 249 4.22 -9.56 -29.12
N PHE A 250 3.60 -9.86 -27.98
CA PHE A 250 2.39 -9.22 -27.48
C PHE A 250 2.58 -8.79 -26.05
N ILE A 251 2.23 -7.54 -25.76
CA ILE A 251 2.19 -7.00 -24.39
C ILE A 251 0.76 -6.57 -24.06
N LEU A 252 0.22 -7.09 -22.96
CA LEU A 252 -1.09 -6.75 -22.41
C LEU A 252 -0.89 -6.04 -21.08
N GLU A 253 -1.29 -4.77 -20.96
CA GLU A 253 -1.10 -3.94 -19.76
C GLU A 253 -2.46 -3.72 -19.08
N ASP A 254 -2.56 -4.13 -17.80
CA ASP A 254 -3.72 -3.85 -16.93
C ASP A 254 -3.41 -2.65 -16.02
N GLU A 255 -4.45 -1.96 -15.56
CA GLU A 255 -4.40 -0.75 -14.72
C GLU A 255 -3.48 0.34 -15.31
N ALA A 256 -3.51 0.51 -16.64
CA ALA A 256 -2.63 1.42 -17.39
C ALA A 256 -2.71 2.90 -16.96
N GLN A 257 -3.77 3.31 -16.25
CA GLN A 257 -3.92 4.66 -15.69
C GLN A 257 -2.96 4.95 -14.51
N ASP A 258 -2.36 3.91 -13.91
CA ASP A 258 -1.45 4.05 -12.77
C ASP A 258 0.04 4.06 -13.19
N SER A 259 0.34 3.93 -14.48
CA SER A 259 1.70 3.93 -14.99
C SER A 259 2.35 5.32 -15.00
N SER A 260 3.63 5.40 -14.64
CA SER A 260 4.45 6.61 -14.81
C SER A 260 4.94 6.74 -16.26
N LYS A 261 5.48 7.94 -16.59
CA LYS A 261 6.05 8.21 -17.92
C LYS A 261 7.18 7.22 -18.29
N GLN A 262 8.13 6.97 -17.38
CA GLN A 262 9.21 6.03 -17.65
C GLN A 262 8.70 4.58 -17.79
N GLN A 263 7.75 4.17 -16.95
CA GLN A 263 7.12 2.86 -17.05
C GLN A 263 6.44 2.67 -18.41
N GLN A 264 5.70 3.68 -18.87
CA GLN A 264 5.13 3.66 -20.21
C GLN A 264 6.21 3.62 -21.29
N ASP A 265 7.29 4.39 -21.15
CA ASP A 265 8.39 4.42 -22.12
C ASP A 265 9.12 3.06 -22.24
N ILE A 266 9.28 2.32 -21.13
CA ILE A 266 9.81 0.95 -21.14
C ILE A 266 8.96 0.06 -22.06
N LEU A 267 7.63 0.03 -21.83
CA LEU A 267 6.71 -0.79 -22.63
C LEU A 267 6.66 -0.30 -24.08
N ARG A 268 6.67 1.01 -24.31
CA ARG A 268 6.66 1.62 -25.65
C ARG A 268 7.88 1.22 -26.47
N LEU A 269 9.09 1.29 -25.90
CA LEU A 269 10.33 0.92 -26.60
C LEU A 269 10.28 -0.53 -27.11
N ILE A 270 9.73 -1.45 -26.32
CA ILE A 270 9.59 -2.86 -26.69
C ILE A 270 8.48 -3.00 -27.74
N THR A 271 7.32 -2.38 -27.53
CA THR A 271 6.13 -2.54 -28.36
C THR A 271 6.22 -1.83 -29.70
N GLU A 272 7.01 -0.76 -29.83
CA GLU A 272 7.32 -0.14 -31.13
C GLU A 272 8.07 -1.10 -32.08
N LYS A 273 8.80 -2.09 -31.51
CA LYS A 273 9.47 -3.14 -32.30
C LYS A 273 8.58 -4.36 -32.53
N SER A 274 7.80 -4.80 -31.53
CA SER A 274 6.90 -5.95 -31.67
C SER A 274 5.61 -5.62 -32.43
N GLY A 275 5.16 -4.37 -32.40
CA GLY A 275 3.97 -3.89 -33.08
C GLY A 275 2.65 -4.19 -32.37
N ASN A 276 2.64 -4.80 -31.16
CA ASN A 276 1.40 -5.24 -30.50
C ASN A 276 1.38 -4.84 -29.01
N TRP A 277 0.47 -3.94 -28.67
CA TRP A 277 0.27 -3.46 -27.33
C TRP A 277 -1.21 -3.24 -27.02
N VAL A 278 -1.72 -3.93 -26.02
CA VAL A 278 -3.07 -3.73 -25.49
C VAL A 278 -2.97 -3.08 -24.14
N ARG A 279 -3.62 -1.92 -23.96
CA ARG A 279 -3.66 -1.17 -22.71
C ARG A 279 -5.08 -1.09 -22.17
N VAL A 280 -5.31 -1.56 -20.96
CA VAL A 280 -6.62 -1.51 -20.30
C VAL A 280 -6.51 -0.68 -19.02
N GLY A 281 -7.47 0.23 -18.82
CA GLY A 281 -7.50 1.02 -17.60
C GLY A 281 -8.81 1.77 -17.39
N ASP A 282 -8.98 2.32 -16.19
CA ASP A 282 -10.07 3.21 -15.84
C ASP A 282 -9.50 4.59 -15.47
N PRO A 283 -9.58 5.59 -16.35
CA PRO A 283 -9.07 6.94 -16.05
C PRO A 283 -9.71 7.57 -14.80
N ASN A 284 -10.91 7.14 -14.41
CA ASN A 284 -11.65 7.62 -13.25
C ASN A 284 -11.18 6.98 -11.94
N GLN A 285 -10.36 5.92 -11.98
CA GLN A 285 -9.75 5.26 -10.83
C GLN A 285 -8.25 5.57 -10.66
N ALA A 286 -7.71 6.56 -11.34
CA ALA A 286 -6.33 7.02 -11.19
C ALA A 286 -6.18 7.89 -9.91
N ILE A 287 -6.03 7.26 -8.76
CA ILE A 287 -6.03 7.91 -7.43
C ILE A 287 -4.66 7.99 -6.76
N TYR A 288 -3.60 7.56 -7.43
CA TYR A 288 -2.24 7.55 -6.90
C TYR A 288 -1.37 8.72 -7.37
N GLN A 289 -1.92 9.64 -8.17
CA GLN A 289 -1.17 10.74 -8.79
C GLN A 289 -0.48 11.66 -7.77
N SER A 290 -1.07 11.86 -6.59
CA SER A 290 -0.49 12.68 -5.52
C SER A 290 0.59 11.95 -4.70
N PHE A 291 0.67 10.61 -4.79
CA PHE A 291 1.59 9.79 -4.02
C PHE A 291 2.68 9.13 -4.87
N THR A 292 2.45 9.01 -6.17
CA THR A 292 3.37 8.40 -7.13
C THR A 292 3.61 9.34 -8.30
N THR A 293 4.43 8.92 -9.25
CA THR A 293 4.64 9.61 -10.53
C THR A 293 3.64 9.18 -11.61
N ALA A 294 2.55 8.50 -11.23
CA ALA A 294 1.49 8.08 -12.14
C ALA A 294 0.84 9.28 -12.86
N ASP A 295 0.62 9.14 -14.15
CA ASP A 295 -0.01 10.18 -14.96
C ASP A 295 -1.17 9.61 -15.79
N PRO A 296 -2.43 9.81 -15.36
CA PRO A 296 -3.60 9.30 -16.07
C PRO A 296 -3.80 9.91 -17.47
N ARG A 297 -3.13 11.05 -17.76
CA ARG A 297 -3.15 11.65 -19.10
C ARG A 297 -2.53 10.73 -20.13
N LEU A 298 -1.52 9.95 -19.74
CA LEU A 298 -0.82 9.03 -20.64
C LEU A 298 -1.76 7.96 -21.26
N LEU A 299 -2.72 7.46 -20.49
CA LEU A 299 -3.73 6.54 -21.02
C LEU A 299 -4.71 7.28 -21.94
N LYS A 300 -5.18 8.48 -21.57
CA LYS A 300 -6.07 9.29 -22.41
C LYS A 300 -5.42 9.68 -23.74
N GLU A 301 -4.15 10.06 -23.71
CA GLU A 301 -3.36 10.36 -24.91
C GLU A 301 -3.21 9.12 -25.80
N PHE A 302 -2.92 7.95 -25.21
CA PHE A 302 -2.86 6.70 -25.97
C PHE A 302 -4.19 6.36 -26.64
N LEU A 303 -5.31 6.46 -25.92
CA LEU A 303 -6.66 6.22 -26.44
C LEU A 303 -7.04 7.16 -27.62
N SER A 304 -6.47 8.36 -27.66
CA SER A 304 -6.74 9.37 -28.70
C SER A 304 -5.84 9.27 -29.94
N ARG A 305 -4.84 8.39 -29.93
CA ARG A 305 -3.94 8.19 -31.08
C ARG A 305 -4.66 7.59 -32.27
N PRO A 306 -4.38 8.06 -33.50
CA PRO A 306 -5.09 7.58 -34.73
C PRO A 306 -4.70 6.14 -35.12
N ASP A 307 -3.56 5.64 -34.64
CA ASP A 307 -3.04 4.27 -34.87
C ASP A 307 -3.49 3.27 -33.79
N VAL A 308 -4.31 3.69 -32.83
CA VAL A 308 -4.82 2.88 -31.72
C VAL A 308 -6.29 2.54 -31.93
N LEU A 309 -6.63 1.26 -31.89
CA LEU A 309 -8.01 0.82 -31.81
C LEU A 309 -8.55 1.12 -30.39
N SER A 310 -9.35 2.16 -30.24
CA SER A 310 -9.96 2.56 -28.98
C SER A 310 -11.31 1.89 -28.79
N LEU A 311 -11.49 1.19 -27.65
CA LEU A 311 -12.70 0.48 -27.26
C LEU A 311 -13.11 0.86 -25.83
N ASP A 312 -14.41 0.72 -25.54
CA ASP A 312 -14.96 0.94 -24.20
C ASP A 312 -15.53 -0.36 -23.64
N LEU A 313 -15.39 -0.54 -22.31
CA LEU A 313 -16.07 -1.56 -21.50
C LEU A 313 -16.99 -0.86 -20.50
N PRO A 314 -18.20 -0.42 -20.92
CA PRO A 314 -19.08 0.39 -20.08
C PRO A 314 -20.00 -0.44 -19.18
N GLU A 315 -20.24 -1.74 -19.49
CA GLU A 315 -21.18 -2.57 -18.76
C GLU A 315 -20.56 -3.07 -17.42
N SER A 316 -21.25 -2.83 -16.31
CA SER A 316 -20.84 -3.26 -14.98
C SER A 316 -21.92 -4.09 -14.29
N GLY A 317 -21.60 -5.31 -13.90
CA GLY A 317 -22.47 -6.18 -13.08
C GLY A 317 -22.22 -6.07 -11.57
N ARG A 318 -21.49 -5.04 -11.11
CA ARG A 318 -21.11 -4.91 -9.70
C ARG A 318 -22.21 -4.32 -8.83
N SER A 319 -22.65 -3.11 -9.15
CA SER A 319 -23.46 -2.27 -8.28
C SER A 319 -24.92 -2.24 -8.70
N CYS A 320 -25.84 -2.05 -7.74
CA CYS A 320 -27.24 -1.81 -8.03
C CYS A 320 -27.44 -0.47 -8.78
N GLN A 321 -28.59 -0.30 -9.44
CA GLN A 321 -28.87 0.85 -10.30
C GLN A 321 -28.74 2.19 -9.59
N ALA A 322 -29.20 2.30 -8.34
CA ALA A 322 -29.12 3.55 -7.58
C ALA A 322 -27.66 4.03 -7.36
N ILE A 323 -26.72 3.10 -7.15
CA ILE A 323 -25.30 3.42 -6.98
C ILE A 323 -24.67 3.78 -8.34
N ILE A 324 -25.04 3.08 -9.41
CA ILE A 324 -24.62 3.42 -10.79
C ILE A 324 -25.06 4.84 -11.14
N ASP A 325 -26.32 5.17 -10.88
CA ASP A 325 -26.87 6.51 -11.17
C ASP A 325 -26.16 7.59 -10.36
N LEU A 326 -25.82 7.32 -9.10
CA LEU A 326 -25.06 8.27 -8.27
C LEU A 326 -23.65 8.51 -8.83
N ALA A 327 -22.93 7.44 -9.21
CA ALA A 327 -21.60 7.54 -9.80
C ALA A 327 -21.63 8.32 -11.14
N ASN A 328 -22.63 8.05 -11.98
CA ASN A 328 -22.81 8.76 -13.25
C ASN A 328 -23.21 10.23 -13.06
N ARG A 329 -24.05 10.53 -12.04
CA ARG A 329 -24.37 11.92 -11.68
C ARG A 329 -23.13 12.67 -11.20
N LEU A 330 -22.28 12.05 -10.38
CA LEU A 330 -21.01 12.67 -9.98
C LEU A 330 -20.15 12.97 -11.21
N ASN A 331 -19.98 12.00 -12.10
CA ASN A 331 -19.20 12.16 -13.32
C ASN A 331 -19.74 13.32 -14.19
N HIS A 332 -21.04 13.36 -14.43
CA HIS A 332 -21.68 14.42 -15.20
C HIS A 332 -21.50 15.79 -14.53
N TRP A 333 -21.76 15.90 -13.21
CA TRP A 333 -21.62 17.14 -12.48
C TRP A 333 -20.17 17.68 -12.52
N VAL A 334 -19.18 16.82 -12.37
CA VAL A 334 -17.77 17.22 -12.45
C VAL A 334 -17.47 17.83 -13.82
N GLN A 335 -17.88 17.19 -14.90
CA GLN A 335 -17.58 17.64 -16.26
C GLN A 335 -18.31 18.93 -16.64
N THR A 336 -19.54 19.13 -16.18
CA THR A 336 -20.41 20.23 -16.64
C THR A 336 -20.54 21.38 -15.66
N SER A 337 -20.58 21.10 -14.36
CA SER A 337 -21.05 22.02 -13.34
C SER A 337 -20.05 22.34 -12.25
N HIS A 338 -18.89 21.66 -12.19
CA HIS A 338 -17.85 21.99 -11.20
C HIS A 338 -17.38 23.44 -11.39
N PRO A 339 -17.32 24.27 -10.32
CA PRO A 339 -17.01 25.71 -10.44
C PRO A 339 -15.59 25.97 -10.95
N ASN A 340 -14.62 25.13 -10.57
CA ASN A 340 -13.27 25.21 -11.10
C ASN A 340 -13.19 24.49 -12.45
N LEU A 341 -13.00 25.25 -13.53
CA LEU A 341 -12.96 24.74 -14.91
C LEU A 341 -11.76 23.82 -15.14
N ASP A 342 -10.63 24.09 -14.48
CA ASP A 342 -9.38 23.35 -14.67
C ASP A 342 -9.43 21.91 -14.16
N VAL A 343 -10.44 21.55 -13.36
CA VAL A 343 -10.61 20.20 -12.83
C VAL A 343 -11.78 19.43 -13.42
N ARG A 344 -12.49 20.00 -14.41
CA ARG A 344 -13.63 19.34 -15.07
C ARG A 344 -13.24 18.10 -15.87
N ASP A 345 -11.96 17.95 -16.20
CA ASP A 345 -11.37 16.77 -16.83
C ASP A 345 -11.03 15.62 -15.84
N SER A 346 -11.33 15.80 -14.56
CA SER A 346 -10.99 14.81 -13.49
C SER A 346 -11.66 13.46 -13.72
N LEU A 347 -12.91 13.48 -14.15
CA LEU A 347 -13.68 12.30 -14.52
C LEU A 347 -14.01 12.34 -16.01
N SER A 348 -14.13 11.18 -16.65
CA SER A 348 -14.31 11.05 -18.09
C SER A 348 -15.26 9.91 -18.45
N TYR A 349 -15.65 9.86 -19.72
CA TYR A 349 -16.39 8.74 -20.29
C TYR A 349 -15.50 7.50 -20.45
N PRO A 350 -16.09 6.28 -20.54
CA PRO A 350 -17.53 6.01 -20.58
C PRO A 350 -18.22 6.12 -19.20
N THR A 351 -19.54 6.33 -19.20
CA THR A 351 -20.39 6.18 -18.03
C THR A 351 -20.70 4.71 -17.76
N ILE A 352 -21.04 4.37 -16.52
CA ILE A 352 -21.39 3.00 -16.14
C ILE A 352 -22.77 2.66 -16.70
N ILE A 353 -22.88 1.52 -17.36
CA ILE A 353 -24.16 0.95 -17.83
C ILE A 353 -24.38 -0.37 -17.07
N PRO A 354 -25.61 -0.66 -16.61
CA PRO A 354 -25.92 -1.96 -16.00
C PRO A 354 -25.83 -3.08 -17.05
N THR A 355 -25.61 -4.30 -16.57
CA THR A 355 -25.56 -5.49 -17.43
C THR A 355 -26.93 -5.85 -17.96
N GLY A 356 -26.97 -6.52 -19.12
CA GLY A 356 -28.22 -7.01 -19.72
C GLY A 356 -28.83 -8.19 -18.93
N ALA A 357 -30.12 -8.46 -19.18
CA ALA A 357 -30.87 -9.47 -18.43
C ALA A 357 -30.30 -10.91 -18.49
N ASN A 358 -29.49 -11.22 -19.50
CA ASN A 358 -28.87 -12.54 -19.67
C ASN A 358 -27.38 -12.59 -19.24
N ASP A 359 -26.87 -11.52 -18.65
CA ASP A 359 -25.48 -11.50 -18.16
C ASP A 359 -25.33 -12.45 -16.96
N PRO A 360 -24.28 -13.26 -16.90
CA PRO A 360 -24.05 -14.16 -15.78
C PRO A 360 -23.80 -13.42 -14.44
N GLN A 361 -23.35 -12.16 -14.50
CA GLN A 361 -23.18 -11.29 -13.35
C GLN A 361 -24.25 -10.18 -13.39
N GLN A 362 -25.45 -10.51 -12.88
CA GLN A 362 -26.53 -9.53 -12.76
C GLN A 362 -26.26 -8.49 -11.69
N ASN A 363 -26.69 -7.26 -11.97
CA ASN A 363 -26.65 -6.20 -10.97
C ASN A 363 -27.56 -6.56 -9.77
N PRO A 364 -27.16 -6.27 -8.52
CA PRO A 364 -28.04 -6.40 -7.37
C PRO A 364 -29.30 -5.57 -7.53
N ALA A 365 -30.42 -6.06 -6.95
CA ALA A 365 -31.67 -5.31 -6.96
C ALA A 365 -31.52 -3.99 -6.19
N THR A 366 -32.15 -2.94 -6.71
CA THR A 366 -32.23 -1.68 -5.98
C THR A 366 -33.35 -1.74 -4.94
N LEU A 367 -32.98 -1.62 -3.68
CA LEU A 367 -33.89 -1.58 -2.53
C LEU A 367 -34.00 -0.15 -1.96
N PRO A 368 -35.01 0.15 -1.12
CA PRO A 368 -35.15 1.48 -0.54
C PRO A 368 -33.93 1.96 0.29
N ASP A 369 -33.15 1.03 0.84
CA ASP A 369 -31.95 1.29 1.64
C ASP A 369 -30.63 1.10 0.84
N SER A 370 -30.72 0.91 -0.49
CA SER A 370 -29.55 0.80 -1.35
C SER A 370 -28.70 2.09 -1.37
N LEU A 371 -29.31 3.24 -1.18
CA LEU A 371 -28.60 4.51 -1.15
C LEU A 371 -29.12 5.39 -0.03
N SER A 372 -28.24 5.74 0.93
CA SER A 372 -28.52 6.65 2.04
C SER A 372 -27.52 7.82 2.03
N MET A 373 -27.97 8.99 1.65
CA MET A 373 -27.19 10.22 1.68
C MET A 373 -27.60 11.06 2.89
N ILE A 374 -26.71 11.20 3.88
CA ILE A 374 -27.03 11.82 5.17
C ILE A 374 -26.87 13.34 5.06
N SER A 375 -27.96 14.08 5.18
CA SER A 375 -27.97 15.55 5.17
C SER A 375 -27.67 16.18 6.54
N THR A 376 -27.71 15.39 7.61
CA THR A 376 -27.43 15.86 8.98
C THR A 376 -25.96 16.22 9.10
N THR A 377 -25.71 17.43 9.64
CA THR A 377 -24.35 17.86 9.97
C THR A 377 -23.94 17.26 11.32
N PHE A 378 -22.94 16.39 11.29
CA PHE A 378 -22.37 15.78 12.48
C PHE A 378 -21.10 16.52 12.94
N SER A 379 -20.84 16.51 14.24
CA SER A 379 -19.48 16.62 14.75
C SER A 379 -18.69 15.35 14.42
N SER A 380 -17.38 15.37 14.59
CA SER A 380 -16.55 14.18 14.37
C SER A 380 -16.97 12.98 15.23
N GLU A 381 -17.36 13.23 16.49
CA GLU A 381 -17.79 12.21 17.44
C GLU A 381 -19.21 11.70 17.15
N GLU A 382 -20.13 12.60 16.80
CA GLU A 382 -21.51 12.21 16.43
C GLU A 382 -21.54 11.32 15.19
N GLU A 383 -20.68 11.59 14.18
CA GLU A 383 -20.57 10.73 13.02
C GLU A 383 -20.06 9.32 13.40
N LEU A 384 -19.07 9.21 14.29
CA LEU A 384 -18.57 7.93 14.79
C LEU A 384 -19.70 7.14 15.49
N ASN A 385 -20.48 7.78 16.35
CA ASN A 385 -21.61 7.15 17.03
C ASN A 385 -22.71 6.73 16.05
N PHE A 386 -22.98 7.54 15.02
CA PHE A 386 -23.90 7.19 13.94
C PHE A 386 -23.43 5.94 13.22
N ILE A 387 -22.15 5.87 12.81
CA ILE A 387 -21.57 4.71 12.11
C ILE A 387 -21.68 3.44 12.96
N VAL A 388 -21.34 3.53 14.26
CA VAL A 388 -21.48 2.39 15.20
C VAL A 388 -22.91 1.85 15.22
N LYS A 389 -23.89 2.74 15.32
CA LYS A 389 -25.32 2.37 15.34
C LYS A 389 -25.75 1.69 14.05
N GLU A 390 -25.42 2.28 12.91
CA GLU A 390 -25.83 1.78 11.60
C GLU A 390 -25.13 0.45 11.25
N VAL A 391 -23.84 0.32 11.57
CA VAL A 391 -23.09 -0.91 11.37
C VAL A 391 -23.68 -2.07 12.17
N LYS A 392 -23.98 -1.86 13.48
CA LYS A 392 -24.64 -2.88 14.31
C LYS A 392 -26.00 -3.26 13.76
N ALA A 393 -26.79 -2.28 13.36
CA ALA A 393 -28.12 -2.54 12.78
C ALA A 393 -28.02 -3.32 11.46
N TRP A 394 -27.01 -3.05 10.63
CA TRP A 394 -26.79 -3.77 9.39
C TRP A 394 -26.35 -5.20 9.63
N LEU A 395 -25.30 -5.44 10.41
CA LEU A 395 -24.78 -6.79 10.70
C LEU A 395 -25.86 -7.70 11.33
N ASN A 396 -26.74 -7.14 12.17
CA ASN A 396 -27.85 -7.90 12.76
C ASN A 396 -28.89 -8.34 11.72
N ARG A 397 -29.11 -7.54 10.67
CA ARG A 397 -30.08 -7.85 9.60
C ARG A 397 -29.48 -8.68 8.48
N HIS A 398 -28.19 -8.51 8.23
CA HIS A 398 -27.45 -9.09 7.10
C HIS A 398 -26.11 -9.69 7.56
N PRO A 399 -26.12 -10.81 8.32
CA PRO A 399 -24.89 -11.40 8.90
C PRO A 399 -23.94 -12.00 7.85
N GLU A 400 -24.45 -12.29 6.65
CA GLU A 400 -23.67 -12.88 5.55
C GLU A 400 -23.08 -11.84 4.58
N ASP A 401 -23.42 -10.57 4.77
CA ASP A 401 -22.90 -9.49 3.91
C ASP A 401 -21.46 -9.15 4.26
N THR A 402 -20.72 -8.76 3.23
CA THR A 402 -19.44 -8.08 3.36
C THR A 402 -19.67 -6.59 3.63
N VAL A 403 -19.06 -6.03 4.69
CA VAL A 403 -19.29 -4.65 5.14
C VAL A 403 -17.97 -3.90 5.22
N ALA A 404 -17.91 -2.71 4.64
CA ALA A 404 -16.75 -1.83 4.77
C ALA A 404 -17.12 -0.43 5.28
N VAL A 405 -16.23 0.15 6.10
CA VAL A 405 -16.24 1.58 6.44
C VAL A 405 -15.01 2.22 5.82
N LEU A 406 -15.24 3.15 4.92
CA LEU A 406 -14.20 3.83 4.14
C LEU A 406 -14.05 5.27 4.61
N ALA A 407 -12.80 5.73 4.74
CA ALA A 407 -12.47 7.12 4.99
C ALA A 407 -11.37 7.60 4.03
N SER A 408 -11.18 8.91 3.92
CA SER A 408 -10.14 9.50 3.07
C SER A 408 -8.74 9.43 3.69
N LEU A 409 -8.65 9.45 5.05
CA LEU A 409 -7.42 9.56 5.82
C LEU A 409 -7.21 8.39 6.78
N ASN A 410 -5.95 7.96 6.94
CA ASN A 410 -5.55 6.92 7.89
C ASN A 410 -5.94 7.27 9.35
N SER A 411 -5.76 8.54 9.76
CA SER A 411 -6.13 8.99 11.11
C SER A 411 -7.61 8.75 11.40
N ARG A 412 -8.48 8.98 10.41
CA ARG A 412 -9.93 8.76 10.58
C ARG A 412 -10.28 7.28 10.69
N VAL A 413 -9.60 6.42 9.93
CA VAL A 413 -9.75 4.96 10.07
C VAL A 413 -9.33 4.50 11.47
N SER A 414 -8.23 5.04 12.01
CA SER A 414 -7.79 4.76 13.39
C SER A 414 -8.80 5.23 14.44
N ASP A 415 -9.42 6.40 14.26
CA ASP A 415 -10.49 6.89 15.16
C ASP A 415 -11.67 5.91 15.17
N ILE A 416 -12.10 5.44 13.99
CA ILE A 416 -13.18 4.46 13.83
C ILE A 416 -12.81 3.14 14.52
N ALA A 417 -11.61 2.64 14.32
CA ALA A 417 -11.11 1.41 14.92
C ALA A 417 -11.15 1.50 16.47
N ASN A 418 -10.71 2.61 17.04
CA ASN A 418 -10.74 2.85 18.48
C ASN A 418 -12.18 2.80 19.04
N VAL A 419 -13.12 3.45 18.35
CA VAL A 419 -14.54 3.45 18.78
C VAL A 419 -15.15 2.05 18.61
N PHE A 420 -14.85 1.31 17.55
CA PHE A 420 -15.32 -0.07 17.35
C PHE A 420 -14.83 -1.00 18.45
N LYS A 421 -13.57 -0.85 18.87
CA LYS A 421 -13.01 -1.59 20.01
C LYS A 421 -13.78 -1.34 21.30
N VAL A 422 -14.11 -0.07 21.60
CA VAL A 422 -14.91 0.30 22.78
C VAL A 422 -16.31 -0.31 22.72
N HIS A 423 -16.94 -0.31 21.55
CA HIS A 423 -18.29 -0.84 21.33
C HIS A 423 -18.35 -2.35 21.04
N LYS A 424 -17.20 -3.06 21.11
CA LYS A 424 -17.07 -4.51 20.85
C LYS A 424 -17.67 -4.92 19.51
N ILE A 425 -17.37 -4.15 18.47
CA ILE A 425 -17.68 -4.52 17.08
C ILE A 425 -16.46 -5.25 16.52
N ASP A 426 -16.67 -6.43 15.96
CA ASP A 426 -15.60 -7.17 15.29
C ASP A 426 -15.24 -6.48 13.96
N TYR A 427 -13.98 -6.15 13.80
CA TYR A 427 -13.49 -5.49 12.60
C TYR A 427 -12.13 -6.02 12.16
N VAL A 428 -11.83 -5.78 10.89
CA VAL A 428 -10.52 -6.01 10.27
C VAL A 428 -10.01 -4.68 9.75
N ASP A 429 -8.87 -4.24 10.27
CA ASP A 429 -8.23 -3.00 9.82
C ASP A 429 -7.21 -3.32 8.72
N VAL A 430 -7.52 -2.94 7.49
CA VAL A 430 -6.62 -3.12 6.33
C VAL A 430 -5.41 -2.18 6.39
N LEU A 431 -5.43 -1.16 7.27
CA LEU A 431 -4.25 -0.32 7.54
C LEU A 431 -3.24 -1.02 8.44
N MET A 432 -3.67 -2.02 9.21
CA MET A 432 -2.75 -2.82 10.01
C MET A 432 -1.73 -3.49 9.10
N ASN A 433 -0.48 -3.10 9.28
CA ASN A 433 0.62 -3.56 8.44
C ASN A 433 1.03 -5.00 8.79
N VAL A 434 0.63 -5.49 9.99
CA VAL A 434 1.00 -6.82 10.50
C VAL A 434 -0.27 -7.58 10.89
N PRO A 435 -0.57 -8.74 10.30
CA PRO A 435 -1.70 -9.58 10.69
C PRO A 435 -1.62 -9.96 12.16
N ARG A 436 -2.79 -10.14 12.78
CA ARG A 436 -2.88 -10.52 14.18
C ARG A 436 -2.12 -11.82 14.50
N GLU A 437 -2.23 -12.82 13.64
CA GLU A 437 -1.50 -14.08 13.77
C GLU A 437 0.02 -13.88 13.74
N THR A 438 0.50 -13.01 12.84
CA THR A 438 1.91 -12.61 12.79
C THR A 438 2.34 -11.85 14.05
N GLN A 439 1.50 -10.92 14.56
CA GLN A 439 1.77 -10.19 15.79
C GLN A 439 1.87 -11.14 17.00
N GLU A 440 0.95 -12.10 17.09
CA GLU A 440 0.93 -13.12 18.16
C GLU A 440 2.14 -14.05 18.08
N THR A 441 2.55 -14.44 16.87
CA THR A 441 3.74 -15.27 16.64
C THR A 441 5.02 -14.54 17.03
N ILE A 442 5.24 -13.34 16.48
CA ILE A 442 6.42 -12.51 16.79
C ILE A 442 6.41 -12.13 18.28
N GLY A 443 5.25 -11.75 18.83
CA GLY A 443 5.09 -11.45 20.24
C GLY A 443 5.44 -12.63 21.16
N SER A 444 5.18 -13.85 20.71
CA SER A 444 5.58 -15.07 21.42
C SER A 444 7.11 -15.21 21.47
N VAL A 445 7.76 -15.10 20.32
CA VAL A 445 9.24 -15.15 20.24
C VAL A 445 9.88 -14.03 21.06
N VAL A 446 9.35 -12.80 20.98
CA VAL A 446 9.81 -11.65 21.77
C VAL A 446 9.76 -11.92 23.28
N ASN A 447 8.68 -12.53 23.79
CA ASN A 447 8.58 -12.82 25.22
C ASN A 447 9.60 -13.86 25.69
N LEU A 448 9.96 -14.82 24.83
CA LEU A 448 10.99 -15.81 25.13
C LEU A 448 12.40 -15.21 25.01
N LEU A 449 12.66 -14.39 24.00
CA LEU A 449 13.92 -13.63 23.89
C LEU A 449 14.13 -12.72 25.10
N LYS A 450 13.09 -12.01 25.55
CA LYS A 450 13.17 -11.18 26.77
C LYS A 450 13.60 -11.97 27.99
N LEU A 451 13.15 -13.22 28.16
CA LEU A 451 13.59 -14.06 29.26
C LEU A 451 15.10 -14.33 29.21
N ILE A 452 15.69 -14.54 28.06
CA ILE A 452 17.11 -14.82 27.91
C ILE A 452 17.96 -13.62 28.34
N PHE A 453 17.52 -12.40 28.01
CA PHE A 453 18.25 -11.17 28.34
C PHE A 453 17.84 -10.53 29.67
N TYR A 454 16.71 -10.96 30.26
CA TYR A 454 16.23 -10.58 31.59
C TYR A 454 15.86 -11.82 32.43
N PRO A 455 16.81 -12.75 32.69
CA PRO A 455 16.52 -14.06 33.26
C PRO A 455 16.01 -14.00 34.70
N LEU A 456 16.28 -12.91 35.43
CA LEU A 456 15.91 -12.73 36.83
C LEU A 456 14.62 -11.92 37.02
N ASP A 457 13.94 -11.51 35.94
CA ASP A 457 12.63 -10.85 36.03
C ASP A 457 11.51 -11.89 36.11
N GLN A 458 10.95 -12.05 37.32
CA GLN A 458 9.87 -13.02 37.56
C GLN A 458 8.64 -12.81 36.67
N LYS A 459 8.28 -11.54 36.32
CA LYS A 459 7.15 -11.24 35.46
C LYS A 459 7.44 -11.64 34.02
N VAL A 460 8.67 -11.45 33.58
CA VAL A 460 9.11 -11.88 32.24
C VAL A 460 9.09 -13.41 32.17
N ALA A 461 9.65 -14.09 33.18
CA ALA A 461 9.70 -15.54 33.23
C ALA A 461 8.27 -16.18 33.28
N ALA A 462 7.40 -15.66 34.15
CA ALA A 462 6.01 -16.14 34.22
C ALA A 462 5.24 -15.93 32.89
N ARG A 463 5.52 -14.83 32.18
CA ARG A 463 4.94 -14.60 30.86
C ARG A 463 5.50 -15.56 29.81
N ALA A 464 6.80 -15.85 29.86
CA ALA A 464 7.45 -16.80 28.98
C ALA A 464 6.88 -18.22 29.13
N ILE A 465 6.59 -18.67 30.37
CA ILE A 465 5.91 -19.97 30.63
C ILE A 465 4.55 -19.99 29.94
N ARG A 466 3.73 -18.95 30.08
CA ARG A 466 2.42 -18.88 29.43
C ARG A 466 2.49 -18.93 27.91
N VAL A 467 3.52 -18.30 27.34
CA VAL A 467 3.73 -18.27 25.90
C VAL A 467 4.22 -19.63 25.40
N PHE A 468 5.12 -20.27 26.13
CA PHE A 468 5.66 -21.58 25.79
C PHE A 468 4.56 -22.65 25.72
N TYR A 469 3.60 -22.59 26.64
CA TYR A 469 2.45 -23.50 26.71
C TYR A 469 1.15 -22.93 26.09
N ARG A 470 1.23 -21.93 25.22
CA ARG A 470 0.05 -21.28 24.61
C ARG A 470 -0.85 -22.25 23.84
N HIS A 471 -0.27 -23.30 23.24
CA HIS A 471 -0.97 -24.33 22.49
C HIS A 471 -1.89 -25.23 23.35
N LEU A 472 -1.67 -25.26 24.68
CA LEU A 472 -2.48 -26.01 25.61
C LEU A 472 -3.70 -25.22 26.13
N ARG A 473 -3.88 -23.98 25.67
CA ARG A 473 -4.93 -23.08 26.19
C ARG A 473 -6.34 -23.62 26.01
N ASP A 474 -6.60 -24.34 24.93
CA ASP A 474 -7.93 -24.88 24.59
C ASP A 474 -8.23 -26.21 25.27
N ASP A 475 -7.24 -26.86 25.87
CA ASP A 475 -7.42 -28.03 26.72
C ASP A 475 -7.58 -27.60 28.19
N ALA A 476 -8.78 -27.72 28.73
CA ALA A 476 -9.12 -27.26 30.06
C ALA A 476 -8.29 -27.93 31.16
N ALA A 477 -7.94 -29.22 31.01
CA ALA A 477 -7.17 -29.99 32.00
C ALA A 477 -5.69 -29.50 31.99
N LEU A 478 -5.06 -29.46 30.81
CA LEU A 478 -3.68 -29.02 30.67
C LEU A 478 -3.51 -27.53 30.99
N ASN A 479 -4.48 -26.71 30.63
CA ASN A 479 -4.45 -25.29 31.01
C ASN A 479 -4.54 -25.09 32.55
N SER A 480 -5.26 -25.98 33.26
CA SER A 480 -5.28 -26.00 34.72
C SER A 480 -3.90 -26.35 35.30
N GLU A 481 -3.21 -27.33 34.71
CA GLU A 481 -1.84 -27.71 35.12
C GLU A 481 -0.84 -26.55 34.89
N VAL A 482 -0.93 -25.85 33.78
CA VAL A 482 -0.13 -24.64 33.52
C VAL A 482 -0.42 -23.56 34.57
N ALA A 483 -1.68 -23.38 34.97
CA ALA A 483 -2.04 -22.44 36.03
C ALA A 483 -1.47 -22.83 37.37
N THR A 484 -1.48 -24.11 37.72
CA THR A 484 -0.86 -24.67 38.95
C THR A 484 0.66 -24.46 38.94
N ALA A 485 1.30 -24.76 37.82
CA ALA A 485 2.74 -24.55 37.63
C ALA A 485 3.11 -23.06 37.81
N LEU A 486 2.35 -22.16 37.24
CA LEU A 486 2.57 -20.72 37.38
C LEU A 486 2.31 -20.20 38.78
N ALA A 487 1.31 -20.73 39.49
CA ALA A 487 1.04 -20.36 40.88
C ALA A 487 2.22 -20.72 41.80
N TRP A 488 2.80 -21.90 41.61
CA TRP A 488 4.01 -22.29 42.33
C TRP A 488 5.21 -21.47 41.90
N PHE A 489 5.45 -21.29 40.60
CA PHE A 489 6.57 -20.51 40.06
C PHE A 489 6.60 -19.06 40.59
N ASN A 490 5.43 -18.43 40.72
CA ASN A 490 5.30 -17.06 41.24
C ASN A 490 5.59 -16.95 42.77
N GLN A 491 5.71 -18.06 43.50
CA GLN A 491 6.06 -18.08 44.89
C GLN A 491 7.55 -18.28 45.16
N LEU A 492 8.35 -18.46 44.11
CA LEU A 492 9.80 -18.61 44.22
C LEU A 492 10.43 -17.28 44.64
N ASP A 493 11.23 -17.35 45.70
CA ASP A 493 11.98 -16.19 46.19
C ASP A 493 13.18 -15.84 45.28
N ARG A 494 13.75 -16.86 44.63
CA ARG A 494 14.94 -16.72 43.77
C ARG A 494 14.79 -17.58 42.52
N LEU A 495 14.83 -16.93 41.38
CA LEU A 495 14.75 -17.61 40.08
C LEU A 495 16.01 -18.37 39.71
N GLU A 496 17.17 -17.94 40.21
CA GLU A 496 18.43 -18.65 40.02
C GLU A 496 18.36 -20.09 40.51
N ASP A 497 17.73 -20.33 41.67
CA ASP A 497 17.61 -21.67 42.28
C ASP A 497 16.68 -22.57 41.46
N PHE A 498 15.76 -21.98 40.66
CA PHE A 498 14.95 -22.71 39.72
C PHE A 498 15.72 -23.10 38.46
N PHE A 499 16.42 -22.15 37.85
CA PHE A 499 17.15 -22.42 36.60
C PHE A 499 18.46 -23.19 36.83
N TYR A 500 19.15 -22.92 37.92
CA TYR A 500 20.45 -23.51 38.27
C TYR A 500 20.41 -24.02 39.71
N PRO A 501 19.73 -25.15 39.97
CA PRO A 501 19.59 -25.68 41.32
C PRO A 501 20.97 -26.07 41.89
N ASN A 502 21.16 -25.77 43.18
CA ASN A 502 22.32 -26.19 43.94
C ASN A 502 22.17 -27.63 44.47
N GLU A 503 22.40 -27.89 45.78
CA GLU A 503 22.35 -29.23 46.34
C GLU A 503 20.94 -29.83 46.43
N GLU A 504 19.91 -29.00 46.55
CA GLU A 504 18.48 -29.43 46.53
C GLU A 504 17.72 -28.71 45.39
N ASP A 505 17.17 -29.49 44.46
CA ASP A 505 16.28 -28.94 43.40
C ASP A 505 14.88 -28.69 43.99
N THR A 506 14.52 -27.42 44.11
CA THR A 506 13.20 -26.98 44.60
C THR A 506 12.02 -27.58 43.83
N LEU A 507 12.24 -27.98 42.57
CA LEU A 507 11.25 -28.63 41.73
C LEU A 507 10.91 -30.06 42.21
N THR A 508 11.85 -30.77 42.88
CA THR A 508 11.63 -32.12 43.36
C THR A 508 10.50 -32.18 44.39
N SER A 509 10.51 -31.26 45.37
CA SER A 509 9.45 -31.19 46.38
C SER A 509 8.09 -30.77 45.85
N PHE A 510 8.06 -30.07 44.72
CA PHE A 510 6.84 -29.73 43.98
C PHE A 510 6.34 -30.93 43.18
N HIS A 511 7.23 -31.68 42.52
CA HIS A 511 6.93 -32.89 41.79
C HIS A 511 6.22 -33.95 42.65
N ASP A 512 6.63 -34.11 43.91
CA ASP A 512 5.99 -35.06 44.82
C ASP A 512 4.51 -34.74 45.12
N ARG A 513 4.07 -33.51 44.87
CA ARG A 513 2.71 -33.04 45.14
C ARG A 513 1.89 -32.83 43.90
N GLU A 514 2.50 -32.36 42.83
CA GLU A 514 1.84 -31.91 41.57
C GLU A 514 2.69 -32.35 40.36
N GLU A 515 2.73 -33.68 40.10
CA GLU A 515 3.60 -34.31 39.10
C GLU A 515 3.49 -33.68 37.71
N ALA A 516 2.24 -33.48 37.21
CA ALA A 516 2.01 -32.94 35.87
C ALA A 516 2.50 -31.47 35.73
N ALA A 517 2.17 -30.64 36.72
CA ALA A 517 2.59 -29.24 36.73
C ALA A 517 4.12 -29.10 36.89
N ALA A 518 4.73 -29.97 37.67
CA ALA A 518 6.20 -29.99 37.84
C ALA A 518 6.91 -30.45 36.57
N SER A 519 6.38 -31.43 35.85
CA SER A 519 6.89 -31.87 34.55
C SER A 519 6.91 -30.73 33.55
N LEU A 520 5.82 -29.93 33.44
CA LEU A 520 5.80 -28.74 32.60
C LEU A 520 6.91 -27.76 32.93
N LEU A 521 7.16 -27.50 34.23
CA LEU A 521 8.25 -26.59 34.64
C LEU A 521 9.62 -27.17 34.34
N ALA A 522 9.80 -28.50 34.45
CA ALA A 522 11.05 -29.17 34.11
C ALA A 522 11.37 -29.07 32.62
N ASP A 523 10.36 -29.27 31.73
CA ASP A 523 10.48 -29.14 30.28
C ASP A 523 10.81 -27.70 29.89
N PHE A 524 10.11 -26.72 30.47
CA PHE A 524 10.39 -25.31 30.26
C PHE A 524 11.80 -24.94 30.69
N ARG A 525 12.24 -25.36 31.88
CA ARG A 525 13.62 -25.16 32.38
C ARG A 525 14.64 -25.72 31.41
N ALA A 526 14.44 -26.95 30.95
CA ALA A 526 15.32 -27.59 29.98
C ALA A 526 15.44 -26.80 28.67
N ALA A 527 14.32 -26.27 28.17
CA ALA A 527 14.32 -25.39 26.99
C ALA A 527 15.10 -24.10 27.22
N VAL A 528 14.84 -23.40 28.33
CA VAL A 528 15.55 -22.14 28.68
C VAL A 528 17.06 -22.37 28.83
N LEU A 529 17.49 -23.47 29.41
CA LEU A 529 18.93 -23.80 29.55
C LEU A 529 19.57 -24.03 28.17
N ARG A 530 18.88 -24.67 27.21
CA ARG A 530 19.36 -24.77 25.81
C ARG A 530 19.49 -23.41 25.17
N TRP A 531 18.51 -22.52 25.34
CA TRP A 531 18.55 -21.16 24.79
C TRP A 531 19.69 -20.32 25.38
N HIS A 532 19.98 -20.45 26.68
CA HIS A 532 21.13 -19.80 27.31
C HIS A 532 22.46 -20.29 26.71
N GLN A 533 22.57 -21.57 26.35
CA GLN A 533 23.74 -22.09 25.63
C GLN A 533 23.85 -21.53 24.20
N ALA A 534 22.71 -21.22 23.56
CA ALA A 534 22.66 -20.68 22.22
C ALA A 534 22.86 -19.14 22.17
N VAL A 535 23.00 -18.44 23.28
CA VAL A 535 23.11 -16.96 23.35
C VAL A 535 24.34 -16.41 22.61
N TYR A 536 25.34 -17.25 22.36
CA TYR A 536 26.54 -16.89 21.57
C TYR A 536 26.35 -16.95 20.07
N LEU A 537 25.21 -17.46 19.60
CA LEU A 537 24.85 -17.42 18.17
C LEU A 537 24.48 -15.99 17.75
N PRO A 538 24.60 -15.64 16.47
CA PRO A 538 24.00 -14.44 15.94
C PRO A 538 22.52 -14.34 16.33
N PHE A 539 22.03 -13.13 16.60
CA PHE A 539 20.68 -12.93 17.15
C PHE A 539 19.58 -13.51 16.28
N ASP A 540 19.70 -13.40 14.94
CA ASP A 540 18.80 -14.01 13.96
C ASP A 540 18.74 -15.55 14.09
N GLN A 541 19.88 -16.20 14.35
CA GLN A 541 19.94 -17.65 14.55
C GLN A 541 19.39 -18.06 15.93
N LEU A 542 19.63 -17.27 16.97
CA LEU A 542 19.03 -17.49 18.29
C LEU A 542 17.49 -17.51 18.21
N MET A 543 16.90 -16.62 17.41
CA MET A 543 15.44 -16.63 17.18
C MET A 543 14.95 -17.96 16.61
N LEU A 544 15.68 -18.56 15.68
CA LEU A 544 15.32 -19.84 15.05
C LEU A 544 15.47 -21.01 16.03
N VAL A 545 16.49 -20.99 16.91
CA VAL A 545 16.66 -21.99 17.98
C VAL A 545 15.49 -21.97 18.94
N ILE A 546 15.03 -20.79 19.35
CA ILE A 546 13.84 -20.66 20.20
C ILE A 546 12.59 -21.16 19.51
N ALA A 547 12.43 -20.85 18.22
CA ALA A 547 11.26 -21.27 17.44
C ALA A 547 11.16 -22.79 17.30
N GLN A 548 12.30 -23.52 17.27
CA GLN A 548 12.30 -24.99 17.18
C GLN A 548 11.70 -25.69 18.41
N ASP A 549 11.74 -25.05 19.56
CA ASP A 549 11.17 -25.57 20.80
C ASP A 549 9.68 -25.20 20.98
N LEU A 550 9.12 -24.41 20.06
CA LEU A 550 7.70 -24.03 20.06
C LEU A 550 6.91 -24.90 19.10
N PRO A 551 5.71 -25.35 19.48
CA PRO A 551 4.79 -26.05 18.57
C PRO A 551 4.14 -25.05 17.61
N LEU A 552 4.91 -24.60 16.63
CA LEU A 552 4.49 -23.63 15.62
C LEU A 552 3.84 -24.35 14.42
N GLU A 553 2.76 -23.79 13.92
CA GLU A 553 2.21 -24.19 12.64
C GLU A 553 3.11 -23.74 11.47
N ALA A 554 2.93 -24.31 10.28
CA ALA A 554 3.76 -24.00 9.12
C ALA A 554 3.81 -22.50 8.79
N PHE A 555 2.69 -21.79 8.95
CA PHE A 555 2.62 -20.33 8.78
C PHE A 555 3.43 -19.57 9.83
N GLU A 556 3.31 -19.98 11.09
CA GLU A 556 4.02 -19.35 12.20
C GLU A 556 5.54 -19.52 12.06
N LEU A 557 5.96 -20.75 11.71
CA LEU A 557 7.37 -21.05 11.47
C LEU A 557 7.95 -20.21 10.30
N ALA A 558 7.21 -20.11 9.19
CA ALA A 558 7.59 -19.28 8.06
C ALA A 558 7.67 -17.79 8.44
N THR A 559 6.77 -17.32 9.33
CA THR A 559 6.78 -15.95 9.88
C THR A 559 8.05 -15.70 10.70
N VAL A 560 8.46 -16.64 11.55
CA VAL A 560 9.69 -16.52 12.33
C VAL A 560 10.92 -16.52 11.43
N HIS A 561 10.96 -17.36 10.40
CA HIS A 561 12.06 -17.37 9.42
C HIS A 561 12.18 -16.02 8.70
N LYS A 562 11.06 -15.42 8.29
CA LYS A 562 11.06 -14.11 7.66
C LYS A 562 11.50 -13.00 8.61
N ALA A 563 11.05 -13.05 9.87
CA ALA A 563 11.49 -12.10 10.89
C ALA A 563 12.99 -12.25 11.19
N SER A 564 13.52 -13.48 11.24
CA SER A 564 14.95 -13.75 11.39
C SER A 564 15.76 -13.17 10.23
N ALA A 565 15.31 -13.35 8.97
CA ALA A 565 15.97 -12.76 7.81
C ALA A 565 15.94 -11.22 7.84
N TYR A 566 14.83 -10.63 8.27
CA TYR A 566 14.71 -9.18 8.46
C TYR A 566 15.67 -8.66 9.54
N ILE A 567 15.73 -9.34 10.71
CA ILE A 567 16.68 -8.99 11.77
C ILE A 567 18.13 -9.12 11.30
N LYS A 568 18.47 -10.16 10.51
CA LYS A 568 19.81 -10.29 9.93
C LYS A 568 20.17 -9.07 9.08
N THR A 569 19.25 -8.58 8.27
CA THR A 569 19.44 -7.35 7.49
C THR A 569 19.72 -6.15 8.41
N GLN A 570 18.95 -6.01 9.50
CA GLN A 570 19.16 -4.93 10.47
C GLN A 570 20.52 -5.06 11.18
N MET A 571 20.96 -6.27 11.52
CA MET A 571 22.29 -6.52 12.08
C MET A 571 23.42 -6.10 11.13
N ASP A 572 23.26 -6.39 9.85
CA ASP A 572 24.23 -6.03 8.82
C ASP A 572 24.28 -4.50 8.59
N SER A 573 23.15 -3.82 8.75
CA SER A 573 23.04 -2.36 8.61
C SER A 573 23.45 -1.58 9.85
N HIS A 574 23.27 -2.17 11.03
CA HIS A 574 23.52 -1.55 12.33
C HIS A 574 24.41 -2.44 13.23
N PRO A 575 25.68 -2.59 12.89
CA PRO A 575 26.60 -3.45 13.65
C PRO A 575 26.84 -2.97 15.10
N GLU A 576 26.51 -1.72 15.40
CA GLU A 576 26.60 -1.11 16.73
C GLU A 576 25.42 -1.46 17.65
N TRP A 577 24.33 -2.02 17.12
CA TRP A 577 23.13 -2.33 17.92
C TRP A 577 23.33 -3.55 18.81
N SER A 578 22.73 -3.50 19.97
CA SER A 578 22.71 -4.59 20.95
C SER A 578 21.51 -5.54 20.69
N PRO A 579 21.53 -6.75 21.25
CA PRO A 579 20.37 -7.64 21.20
C PRO A 579 19.06 -7.02 21.72
N LEU A 580 19.14 -6.04 22.62
CA LEU A 580 17.97 -5.36 23.17
C LEU A 580 17.32 -4.42 22.13
N ASP A 581 18.10 -3.83 21.24
CA ASP A 581 17.60 -2.99 20.16
C ASP A 581 16.80 -3.84 19.15
N PHE A 582 17.27 -5.04 18.81
CA PHE A 582 16.55 -5.99 17.97
C PHE A 582 15.26 -6.51 18.63
N ILE A 583 15.28 -6.75 19.95
CA ILE A 583 14.07 -7.06 20.72
C ILE A 583 13.08 -5.88 20.68
N GLY A 584 13.58 -4.65 20.66
CA GLY A 584 12.79 -3.43 20.45
C GLY A 584 12.03 -3.47 19.12
N ILE A 585 12.74 -3.67 18.00
CA ILE A 585 12.16 -3.81 16.67
C ILE A 585 11.08 -4.88 16.63
N LEU A 586 11.37 -6.08 17.10
CA LEU A 586 10.41 -7.17 17.12
C LEU A 586 9.19 -6.86 18.01
N THR A 587 9.41 -6.11 19.10
CA THR A 587 8.32 -5.65 19.98
C THR A 587 7.42 -4.66 19.25
N ASP A 588 7.97 -3.74 18.47
CA ASP A 588 7.22 -2.77 17.67
C ASP A 588 6.43 -3.47 16.57
N ILE A 589 7.00 -4.48 15.91
CA ILE A 589 6.28 -5.33 14.96
C ILE A 589 5.11 -6.04 15.65
N ALA A 590 5.35 -6.67 16.81
CA ALA A 590 4.32 -7.38 17.57
C ALA A 590 3.19 -6.45 18.06
N LYS A 591 3.47 -5.16 18.28
CA LYS A 591 2.49 -4.14 18.64
C LYS A 591 1.86 -3.44 17.44
N ASN A 592 2.26 -3.80 16.22
CA ASN A 592 1.86 -3.12 14.98
C ASN A 592 2.28 -1.63 14.92
N GLU A 593 3.38 -1.30 15.58
CA GLU A 593 3.98 0.04 15.56
C GLU A 593 5.07 0.17 14.47
N ARG A 594 5.53 -0.97 13.91
CA ARG A 594 6.48 -1.05 12.78
C ARG A 594 5.93 -1.93 11.68
N LYS A 595 6.11 -1.53 10.42
CA LYS A 595 5.70 -2.32 9.24
C LYS A 595 6.51 -3.62 9.17
N PHE A 596 5.80 -4.72 8.94
CA PHE A 596 6.40 -6.02 8.69
C PHE A 596 5.46 -6.84 7.80
N PHE A 597 5.92 -7.21 6.62
CA PHE A 597 5.13 -8.01 5.70
C PHE A 597 5.21 -9.49 6.07
N SER A 598 4.07 -10.09 6.38
CA SER A 598 4.00 -11.52 6.68
C SER A 598 4.22 -12.39 5.43
N VAL A 599 4.46 -13.69 5.65
CA VAL A 599 4.71 -14.67 4.57
C VAL A 599 3.51 -14.81 3.62
N THR A 600 2.30 -14.59 4.11
CA THR A 600 1.05 -14.69 3.32
C THR A 600 0.56 -13.37 2.76
N GLN A 601 1.14 -12.25 3.18
CA GLN A 601 0.83 -10.93 2.65
C GLN A 601 1.88 -10.53 1.59
N THR A 602 1.58 -10.80 0.35
CA THR A 602 1.75 -9.78 -0.66
C THR A 602 0.71 -8.70 -0.36
N GLU A 603 1.03 -7.41 -0.46
CA GLU A 603 0.16 -6.26 -0.09
C GLU A 603 -1.27 -6.33 -0.64
N ASP A 604 -1.59 -7.31 -1.47
CA ASP A 604 -2.68 -7.30 -2.42
C ASP A 604 -3.63 -8.51 -2.39
N THR A 605 -3.51 -9.46 -1.45
CA THR A 605 -4.39 -10.65 -1.42
C THR A 605 -5.57 -10.55 -0.44
N PHE A 606 -6.00 -9.32 -0.12
CA PHE A 606 -7.13 -9.15 0.77
C PHE A 606 -8.43 -9.58 0.08
N ASN A 607 -9.07 -10.65 0.60
CA ASN A 607 -10.37 -11.14 0.11
C ASN A 607 -11.48 -10.80 1.11
N PRO A 608 -12.38 -9.85 0.80
CA PRO A 608 -13.48 -9.47 1.68
C PRO A 608 -14.40 -10.65 2.08
N ASP A 609 -14.59 -11.64 1.21
CA ASP A 609 -15.49 -12.76 1.44
C ASP A 609 -15.07 -13.68 2.61
N LEU A 610 -13.79 -13.64 3.01
CA LEU A 610 -13.29 -14.35 4.18
C LEU A 610 -13.69 -13.69 5.51
N TYR A 611 -14.23 -12.48 5.46
CA TYR A 611 -14.54 -11.67 6.64
C TYR A 611 -16.02 -11.30 6.77
N LYS A 612 -16.91 -12.14 6.25
CA LYS A 612 -18.35 -11.99 6.44
C LYS A 612 -18.70 -11.92 7.93
N GLY A 613 -19.64 -11.05 8.27
CA GLY A 613 -20.01 -10.79 9.67
C GLY A 613 -19.03 -9.88 10.45
N LYS A 614 -17.89 -9.50 9.86
CA LYS A 614 -16.95 -8.51 10.40
C LYS A 614 -16.94 -7.27 9.52
N VAL A 615 -16.56 -6.12 10.12
CA VAL A 615 -16.46 -4.86 9.40
C VAL A 615 -15.04 -4.63 8.94
N ILE A 616 -14.88 -4.32 7.65
CA ILE A 616 -13.58 -3.98 7.09
C ILE A 616 -13.38 -2.47 7.20
N LEU A 617 -12.28 -2.05 7.83
CA LEU A 617 -11.87 -0.66 7.93
C LEU A 617 -10.70 -0.41 7.00
N CYS A 618 -10.84 0.55 6.09
CA CYS A 618 -9.73 0.96 5.23
C CYS A 618 -9.92 2.37 4.68
N THR A 619 -8.86 2.90 4.06
CA THR A 619 -8.98 4.14 3.29
C THR A 619 -9.57 3.88 1.91
N CYS A 620 -10.17 4.90 1.31
CA CYS A 620 -10.64 4.84 -0.08
C CYS A 620 -9.52 4.45 -1.06
N HIS A 621 -8.26 4.80 -0.78
CA HIS A 621 -7.11 4.39 -1.59
C HIS A 621 -6.89 2.87 -1.54
N LYS A 622 -6.87 2.28 -0.35
CA LYS A 622 -6.73 0.82 -0.17
C LYS A 622 -7.98 0.02 -0.60
N ALA A 623 -9.12 0.69 -0.72
CA ALA A 623 -10.36 0.11 -1.23
C ALA A 623 -10.35 -0.10 -2.76
N LYS A 624 -9.37 0.47 -3.49
CA LYS A 624 -9.24 0.26 -4.94
C LYS A 624 -9.06 -1.22 -5.25
N GLY A 625 -9.79 -1.71 -6.25
CA GLY A 625 -9.79 -3.14 -6.60
C GLY A 625 -10.75 -4.02 -5.78
N LEU A 626 -11.13 -3.58 -4.57
CA LEU A 626 -12.03 -4.31 -3.68
C LEU A 626 -13.51 -3.90 -3.88
N GLU A 627 -14.44 -4.68 -3.32
CA GLU A 627 -15.89 -4.43 -3.37
C GLU A 627 -16.60 -5.13 -2.23
N TRP A 628 -17.70 -4.52 -1.74
CA TRP A 628 -18.47 -5.01 -0.59
C TRP A 628 -19.97 -4.86 -0.82
N ASP A 629 -20.76 -5.72 -0.17
CA ASP A 629 -22.22 -5.63 -0.25
C ASP A 629 -22.74 -4.33 0.36
N LYS A 630 -22.15 -3.90 1.49
CA LYS A 630 -22.45 -2.64 2.17
C LYS A 630 -21.19 -1.80 2.34
N VAL A 631 -21.27 -0.52 1.95
CA VAL A 631 -20.21 0.46 2.19
C VAL A 631 -20.76 1.66 2.97
N PHE A 632 -20.03 2.06 4.01
CA PHE A 632 -20.16 3.33 4.70
C PHE A 632 -19.00 4.23 4.27
N LEU A 633 -19.28 5.26 3.49
CA LEU A 633 -18.30 6.27 3.07
C LEU A 633 -18.43 7.49 3.99
N THR A 634 -17.41 7.72 4.81
CA THR A 634 -17.45 8.64 5.94
C THR A 634 -16.60 9.88 5.71
N SER A 635 -16.89 10.93 6.46
CA SER A 635 -16.11 12.18 6.50
C SER A 635 -15.98 12.86 5.12
N VAL A 636 -17.07 12.84 4.33
CA VAL A 636 -17.10 13.51 3.01
C VAL A 636 -17.29 15.01 3.21
N ASN A 637 -16.30 15.65 3.82
CA ASN A 637 -16.27 17.09 4.10
C ASN A 637 -15.29 17.83 3.17
N ASN A 638 -15.32 19.16 3.18
CA ASN A 638 -14.50 19.99 2.30
C ASN A 638 -13.00 20.02 2.66
N TYR A 639 -12.61 19.56 3.84
CA TYR A 639 -11.19 19.39 4.21
C TYR A 639 -10.60 18.13 3.55
N ASP A 640 -11.36 17.04 3.61
CA ASP A 640 -10.94 15.77 3.03
C ASP A 640 -11.12 15.72 1.49
N PHE A 641 -12.14 16.46 0.98
CA PHE A 641 -12.48 16.56 -0.43
C PHE A 641 -12.63 18.02 -0.85
N PRO A 642 -11.52 18.80 -0.94
CA PRO A 642 -11.57 20.20 -1.28
C PRO A 642 -12.07 20.44 -2.72
N SER A 643 -12.69 21.59 -2.94
CA SER A 643 -13.26 22.01 -4.23
C SER A 643 -12.46 23.11 -4.92
N GLY A 644 -11.50 23.72 -4.22
CA GLY A 644 -10.77 24.90 -4.67
C GLY A 644 -11.40 26.23 -4.27
N ALA A 645 -12.40 26.22 -3.35
CA ALA A 645 -12.91 27.43 -2.75
C ALA A 645 -11.81 28.11 -1.88
N ASP A 646 -11.90 29.43 -1.74
CA ASP A 646 -10.91 30.20 -0.94
C ASP A 646 -10.84 29.76 0.54
N THR A 647 -11.90 29.14 1.03
CA THR A 647 -12.00 28.63 2.40
C THR A 647 -11.44 27.22 2.56
N ASP A 648 -11.07 26.54 1.48
CA ASP A 648 -10.54 25.19 1.56
C ASP A 648 -9.13 25.16 2.11
N ALA A 649 -8.84 24.15 2.91
CA ALA A 649 -7.52 23.88 3.45
C ALA A 649 -6.90 22.69 2.72
N PHE A 650 -5.63 22.79 2.33
CA PHE A 650 -4.90 21.75 1.67
C PHE A 650 -3.83 21.18 2.59
N ILE A 651 -3.71 19.85 2.65
CA ILE A 651 -2.76 19.15 3.54
C ILE A 651 -1.31 19.51 3.21
N SER A 652 -1.02 19.80 1.93
CA SER A 652 0.30 20.24 1.47
C SER A 652 0.69 21.64 1.96
N GLU A 653 -0.28 22.49 2.38
CA GLU A 653 -0.06 23.82 2.91
C GLU A 653 0.07 23.77 4.43
N LYS A 654 1.28 23.48 4.91
CA LYS A 654 1.52 23.27 6.34
C LYS A 654 1.30 24.56 7.15
N TRP A 655 0.51 24.46 8.23
CA TRP A 655 0.11 25.61 9.06
C TRP A 655 1.28 26.36 9.74
N PHE A 656 2.39 25.63 9.99
CA PHE A 656 3.57 26.15 10.67
C PHE A 656 4.59 26.79 9.72
N ILE A 657 4.41 26.65 8.39
CA ILE A 657 5.27 27.29 7.38
C ILE A 657 4.83 28.73 7.14
N ALA A 658 5.80 29.62 6.96
CA ALA A 658 5.58 31.03 6.61
C ALA A 658 4.65 31.15 5.38
N ASP A 659 3.67 32.04 5.44
CA ASP A 659 2.67 32.29 4.40
C ASP A 659 1.86 31.04 3.96
N ARG A 660 1.87 29.98 4.73
CA ARG A 660 1.30 28.66 4.36
C ARG A 660 1.75 28.25 2.95
N ARG A 661 3.02 28.43 2.66
CA ARG A 661 3.61 28.03 1.38
C ARG A 661 3.50 26.51 1.21
N ASN A 662 3.30 26.09 -0.02
CA ASN A 662 3.40 24.69 -0.42
C ASN A 662 4.83 24.44 -0.93
N LEU A 663 5.75 24.12 -0.02
CA LEU A 663 7.16 23.93 -0.36
C LEU A 663 7.36 22.75 -1.34
N GLN A 664 6.52 21.73 -1.31
CA GLN A 664 6.59 20.61 -2.25
C GLN A 664 6.29 21.07 -3.68
N ALA A 665 5.20 21.83 -3.87
CA ALA A 665 4.86 22.36 -5.19
C ALA A 665 5.95 23.30 -5.73
N GLU A 666 6.50 24.16 -4.86
CA GLU A 666 7.58 25.07 -5.24
C GLU A 666 8.83 24.32 -5.70
N ILE A 667 9.28 23.32 -4.94
CA ILE A 667 10.46 22.51 -5.27
C ILE A 667 10.27 21.69 -6.55
N LEU A 668 9.08 21.11 -6.77
CA LEU A 668 8.81 20.37 -7.99
C LEU A 668 8.72 21.28 -9.22
N ALA A 669 8.15 22.48 -9.07
CA ALA A 669 8.15 23.50 -10.14
C ALA A 669 9.58 24.00 -10.42
N GLU A 670 10.41 24.16 -9.40
CA GLU A 670 11.82 24.52 -9.56
C GLU A 670 12.60 23.38 -10.26
N LEU A 671 12.35 22.11 -9.90
CA LEU A 671 12.93 20.95 -10.60
C LEU A 671 12.53 20.95 -12.08
N ALA A 672 11.26 21.18 -12.39
CA ALA A 672 10.80 21.31 -13.77
C ALA A 672 11.53 22.45 -14.52
N SER A 673 11.79 23.57 -13.86
CA SER A 673 12.55 24.69 -14.45
C SER A 673 14.02 24.35 -14.70
N VAL A 674 14.62 23.50 -13.87
CA VAL A 674 15.99 22.99 -14.07
C VAL A 674 16.06 22.01 -15.24
N ILE A 675 14.97 21.28 -15.50
CA ILE A 675 14.88 20.30 -16.59
C ILE A 675 14.66 21.00 -17.93
N SER A 676 13.73 21.95 -18.00
CA SER A 676 13.36 22.66 -19.23
C SER A 676 13.85 24.09 -19.22
N SER A 677 14.47 24.52 -20.36
CA SER A 677 14.87 25.90 -20.54
C SER A 677 13.68 26.86 -20.68
N ASP A 678 12.54 26.36 -21.07
CA ASP A 678 11.35 27.15 -21.36
C ASP A 678 10.45 27.37 -20.14
N ALA A 679 10.75 26.67 -19.01
CA ALA A 679 10.00 26.84 -17.77
C ALA A 679 10.37 28.18 -17.10
N PRO A 680 9.40 28.89 -16.49
CA PRO A 680 9.65 30.12 -15.77
C PRO A 680 10.59 29.90 -14.59
N PRO A 681 11.41 30.92 -14.21
CA PRO A 681 12.23 30.81 -13.01
C PRO A 681 11.35 30.63 -11.77
N ALA A 682 11.87 29.87 -10.79
CA ALA A 682 11.14 29.62 -9.55
C ALA A 682 10.94 30.93 -8.74
N TYR A 683 9.76 31.06 -8.15
CA TYR A 683 9.41 32.13 -7.22
C TYR A 683 8.50 31.59 -6.12
N PRO A 684 8.44 32.20 -4.92
CA PRO A 684 7.57 31.78 -3.84
C PRO A 684 6.10 31.68 -4.28
N GLY A 685 5.46 30.54 -4.03
CA GLY A 685 4.08 30.27 -4.43
C GLY A 685 3.90 29.70 -5.84
N ILE A 686 4.98 29.51 -6.61
CA ILE A 686 4.91 28.80 -7.89
C ILE A 686 4.38 27.38 -7.72
N GLY A 687 3.57 26.91 -8.66
CA GLY A 687 3.01 25.56 -8.61
C GLY A 687 1.85 25.36 -7.63
N LYS A 688 1.57 26.32 -6.74
CA LYS A 688 0.52 26.17 -5.72
C LYS A 688 -0.86 25.90 -6.31
N LEU A 689 -1.26 26.63 -7.35
CA LEU A 689 -2.55 26.45 -8.01
C LEU A 689 -2.64 25.08 -8.72
N GLU A 690 -1.57 24.71 -9.42
CA GLU A 690 -1.49 23.43 -10.11
C GLU A 690 -1.56 22.24 -9.13
N ASP A 691 -0.83 22.33 -7.99
CA ASP A 691 -0.91 21.32 -6.93
C ASP A 691 -2.30 21.22 -6.30
N ARG A 692 -2.93 22.37 -6.02
CA ARG A 692 -4.34 22.38 -5.56
C ARG A 692 -5.26 21.71 -6.56
N ASN A 693 -5.16 22.03 -7.84
CA ASN A 693 -5.95 21.41 -8.91
C ASN A 693 -5.67 19.91 -9.00
N LYS A 694 -4.42 19.49 -8.84
CA LYS A 694 -4.04 18.06 -8.79
C LYS A 694 -4.71 17.35 -7.61
N VAL A 695 -4.65 17.92 -6.41
CA VAL A 695 -5.31 17.37 -5.22
C VAL A 695 -6.82 17.27 -5.42
N ILE A 696 -7.47 18.29 -5.99
CA ILE A 696 -8.91 18.28 -6.26
C ILE A 696 -9.27 17.15 -7.23
N ARG A 697 -8.52 17.00 -8.34
CA ARG A 697 -8.72 15.92 -9.31
C ARG A 697 -8.62 14.55 -8.63
N ASP A 698 -7.60 14.34 -7.83
CA ASP A 698 -7.40 13.07 -7.10
C ASP A 698 -8.55 12.80 -6.11
N ARG A 699 -9.03 13.82 -5.40
CA ARG A 699 -10.12 13.68 -4.44
C ARG A 699 -11.48 13.42 -5.10
N LEU A 700 -11.73 14.01 -6.25
CA LEU A 700 -12.94 13.70 -7.06
C LEU A 700 -12.92 12.25 -7.55
N ARG A 701 -11.78 11.74 -8.02
CA ARG A 701 -11.60 10.33 -8.37
C ARG A 701 -11.74 9.42 -7.17
N LEU A 702 -11.16 9.83 -6.04
CA LEU A 702 -11.25 9.08 -4.78
C LEU A 702 -12.69 8.95 -4.29
N PHE A 703 -13.49 10.01 -4.46
CA PHE A 703 -14.93 9.98 -4.15
C PHE A 703 -15.67 9.03 -5.09
N TYR A 704 -15.38 9.09 -6.39
CA TYR A 704 -15.91 8.15 -7.37
C TYR A 704 -15.54 6.69 -7.05
N VAL A 705 -14.26 6.45 -6.67
CA VAL A 705 -13.81 5.12 -6.21
C VAL A 705 -14.61 4.68 -4.98
N GLY A 706 -14.76 5.53 -3.96
CA GLY A 706 -15.53 5.22 -2.75
C GLY A 706 -16.98 4.80 -3.05
N ILE A 707 -17.67 5.52 -3.93
CA ILE A 707 -19.03 5.22 -4.37
C ILE A 707 -19.08 3.85 -5.07
N THR A 708 -18.16 3.60 -5.98
CA THR A 708 -18.15 2.39 -6.83
C THR A 708 -17.63 1.12 -6.14
N ARG A 709 -17.33 1.18 -4.83
CA ARG A 709 -16.99 -0.02 -4.05
C ARG A 709 -18.20 -0.78 -3.56
N ALA A 710 -19.36 -0.13 -3.47
CA ALA A 710 -20.59 -0.75 -2.99
C ALA A 710 -21.29 -1.57 -4.09
N LYS A 711 -21.74 -2.78 -3.71
CA LYS A 711 -22.57 -3.64 -4.55
C LYS A 711 -24.05 -3.32 -4.36
N SER A 712 -24.57 -3.54 -3.16
CA SER A 712 -26.00 -3.51 -2.86
C SER A 712 -26.44 -2.25 -2.11
N SER A 713 -25.58 -1.73 -1.21
CA SER A 713 -25.96 -0.60 -0.37
C SER A 713 -24.77 0.32 -0.05
N LEU A 714 -25.03 1.63 -0.14
CA LEU A 714 -24.08 2.70 0.12
C LEU A 714 -24.70 3.72 1.09
N THR A 715 -23.99 4.01 2.17
CA THR A 715 -24.31 5.14 3.07
C THR A 715 -23.18 6.15 3.01
N ILE A 716 -23.49 7.43 2.76
CA ILE A 716 -22.48 8.51 2.73
C ILE A 716 -22.81 9.51 3.83
N SER A 717 -21.83 9.85 4.65
CA SER A 717 -21.95 10.84 5.73
C SER A 717 -20.80 11.86 5.69
N TYR A 718 -21.00 12.98 6.36
CA TYR A 718 -19.99 14.00 6.56
C TYR A 718 -20.02 14.56 7.98
N ASN A 719 -18.93 15.18 8.38
CA ASN A 719 -18.79 15.84 9.67
C ASN A 719 -18.14 17.22 9.52
N THR A 720 -18.20 18.02 10.58
CA THR A 720 -17.61 19.37 10.60
C THR A 720 -16.09 19.37 10.63
N GLY A 721 -15.41 18.21 10.66
CA GLY A 721 -13.97 18.11 10.68
C GLY A 721 -13.31 18.83 11.86
N ARG A 722 -12.22 19.51 11.58
CA ARG A 722 -11.53 20.37 12.56
C ARG A 722 -12.08 21.80 12.49
N GLY A 723 -13.28 22.03 13.04
CA GLY A 723 -13.84 23.37 13.12
C GLY A 723 -15.07 23.60 12.23
N SER A 724 -15.08 24.59 11.33
CA SER A 724 -16.21 24.98 10.48
C SER A 724 -16.36 24.12 9.20
N GLY A 725 -16.08 22.83 9.26
CA GLY A 725 -16.19 21.93 8.12
C GLY A 725 -17.60 21.93 7.53
N LYS A 726 -17.66 21.96 6.20
CA LYS A 726 -18.87 21.87 5.38
C LYS A 726 -18.86 20.54 4.63
N PRO A 727 -20.01 20.06 4.13
CA PRO A 727 -19.99 18.94 3.21
C PRO A 727 -19.12 19.27 2.01
N ALA A 728 -18.45 18.26 1.46
CA ALA A 728 -17.72 18.42 0.20
C ALA A 728 -18.66 18.95 -0.88
N LEU A 729 -18.19 19.87 -1.72
CA LEU A 729 -19.03 20.52 -2.74
C LEU A 729 -19.68 19.48 -3.67
N ALA A 730 -18.92 18.46 -4.08
CA ALA A 730 -19.46 17.37 -4.89
C ALA A 730 -20.59 16.62 -4.17
N TYR A 731 -20.44 16.39 -2.87
CA TYR A 731 -21.48 15.74 -2.07
C TYR A 731 -22.74 16.61 -1.92
N GLN A 732 -22.57 17.91 -1.70
CA GLN A 732 -23.67 18.85 -1.64
C GLN A 732 -24.47 18.88 -2.95
N ALA A 733 -23.78 18.93 -4.09
CA ALA A 733 -24.41 18.91 -5.41
C ALA A 733 -25.21 17.62 -5.66
N LEU A 734 -24.72 16.48 -5.17
CA LEU A 734 -25.45 15.21 -5.27
C LEU A 734 -26.68 15.15 -4.34
N LEU A 735 -26.63 15.77 -3.15
CA LEU A 735 -27.78 15.90 -2.24
C LEU A 735 -28.88 16.75 -2.86
N GLU A 736 -28.55 17.93 -3.41
CA GLU A 736 -29.51 18.85 -4.02
C GLU A 736 -30.21 18.20 -5.22
N GLY A 737 -29.48 17.43 -6.03
CA GLY A 737 -30.03 16.67 -7.19
C GLY A 737 -30.93 15.49 -6.78
N SER A 738 -30.88 15.01 -5.53
CA SER A 738 -31.74 13.90 -5.07
C SER A 738 -33.12 14.33 -4.59
N HIS A 739 -33.37 15.64 -4.40
CA HIS A 739 -34.69 16.18 -4.06
C HIS A 739 -35.59 16.49 -5.26
N HIS A 740 -35.11 16.25 -6.47
CA HIS A 740 -35.84 16.51 -7.72
C HIS A 740 -36.22 15.24 -8.53
N VAL A 741 -36.10 14.05 -7.92
CA VAL A 741 -36.52 12.77 -8.56
C VAL A 741 -37.66 12.13 -7.78
#